data_af792b39d51704feca9989bf99856862
#
_entry.id   af792b39d51704feca9989bf99856862
#
_cell.length_a   1.000
_cell.length_b   1.000
_cell.length_c   1.000
_cell.angle_alpha   90.00
_cell.angle_beta   90.00
_cell.angle_gamma   90.00
#
_symmetry.space_group_name_H-M   'P 1'
#
loop_
_entity.id
_entity.type
_entity.pdbx_description
1 polymer ?
#
loop_
_entity_poly.entity_id
_entity_poly.type
_entity_poly.pdbx_seq_one_letter_code
_entity_poly.pdbx_strand_id
1 'polypeptide(L)'
;MRLQADRQRSRTGATLVTDESLKESMMRKWLRRLLLALVVLTLLVTLGLYLAVRGSLPRLDGETALRGLGAPVSVLRDAGGVVTIDATSQRDALRALGYVHAQERYFEMDLMRRAPAGELSELFGPAALDLDKRNRVHRLRARVHASLDVAAGSERAALQAYTEGVNAGLAALRVRPWPYLLLRQTPRAWTLDDCILTGMAMYADLQDNDNQTELAAARIRAVVPPALAALLDHQGSSWDAPLFGPALGDAVLPDADAVDLRRLPHPSTAPGAEAPTPGSNNFAVDGSLTADGRAIVADDMHLGLRAPNIWFRARLRYPDTSAPDGKVDVTGFTLPGLPAVVVGSNGHVAWAFTNSYIDTADFAQIPPATPGHPQALTTHVETIRVAGAAPVSFPVRETAWGPILHENADGSLLALRWAAQLPGAIRLDFAQMSSAADLQAAFAVADRSGIPAQNLLLADRSGRIAWRLIGARPLRNAGCSPSGIAELATSPQASNQALPAAAGAAASEPAPTDCLPWPVRSDEAPALIDPPSHRLWTANSRIVDAQQLATLGNAGYDLGARAQQIRDDLFARQRFNERDLLAIQLDDRAVLLTRWWQLLRSVVEHSNDPALQQIEIATRQWDGHASTGSASYRIVRGFRSMTIDAVQAGLLAPAKAALGEDFLPPRRAQLEGIVWPMLQQRPANLLPPNVTSWEQLLADAARDAQMDLAAQGEQPAERTWGARNTAAICHPIARALPALAKHWLCMPPDQLPGDRDMPRVQGPAFGASERMVVSPGHERDGIVHMPGGQSGHPLSPFWGAGHDDWVHGRPTPFLPTATRYTLELRPE
;
A
#
# COMPACT_ATOMS: atom_id res chain seq x y z
N MET A 1 -52.37 -86.33 -15.85
CA MET A 1 -52.25 -85.41 -14.70
C MET A 1 -50.92 -84.57 -14.78
N ARG A 2 -50.07 -84.63 -15.86
CA ARG A 2 -48.81 -83.82 -16.00
C ARG A 2 -48.93 -82.62 -16.96
N LEU A 3 -49.99 -82.48 -17.70
CA LEU A 3 -50.18 -81.43 -18.69
C LEU A 3 -50.98 -80.20 -18.19
N GLN A 4 -51.45 -80.19 -16.91
CA GLN A 4 -52.12 -79.01 -16.33
C GLN A 4 -51.24 -78.19 -15.43
N ALA A 5 -50.13 -78.73 -14.94
CA ALA A 5 -49.14 -77.98 -14.07
C ALA A 5 -48.25 -77.02 -14.87
N ASP A 6 -47.93 -77.27 -16.10
CA ASP A 6 -47.07 -76.42 -16.94
C ASP A 6 -47.79 -75.18 -17.50
N ARG A 7 -49.08 -75.19 -17.63
CA ARG A 7 -49.84 -73.98 -18.07
C ARG A 7 -50.08 -72.94 -16.97
N GLN A 8 -49.95 -73.34 -15.74
CA GLN A 8 -50.13 -72.40 -14.60
C GLN A 8 -48.79 -71.68 -14.26
N ARG A 9 -47.65 -72.39 -14.45
CA ARG A 9 -46.30 -71.71 -14.24
C ARG A 9 -45.94 -70.72 -15.32
N SER A 10 -46.42 -70.87 -16.56
CA SER A 10 -46.10 -69.95 -17.67
C SER A 10 -46.95 -68.67 -17.57
N ARG A 11 -48.09 -68.64 -16.93
CA ARG A 11 -48.94 -67.44 -16.74
C ARG A 11 -48.46 -66.58 -15.56
N THR A 12 -47.90 -67.14 -14.52
CA THR A 12 -47.35 -66.39 -13.36
C THR A 12 -46.01 -65.75 -13.63
N GLY A 13 -45.15 -66.37 -14.46
CA GLY A 13 -43.88 -65.78 -14.89
C GLY A 13 -43.99 -64.61 -15.85
N ALA A 14 -45.00 -64.62 -16.77
CA ALA A 14 -45.20 -63.55 -17.74
C ALA A 14 -45.77 -62.27 -17.11
N THR A 15 -46.65 -62.41 -16.05
CA THR A 15 -47.22 -61.23 -15.34
C THR A 15 -46.22 -60.57 -14.38
N LEU A 16 -45.26 -61.32 -13.75
CA LEU A 16 -44.23 -60.76 -12.92
C LEU A 16 -43.14 -60.01 -13.71
N VAL A 17 -42.71 -60.52 -14.89
CA VAL A 17 -41.73 -59.87 -15.77
C VAL A 17 -42.28 -58.58 -16.40
N THR A 18 -43.57 -58.48 -16.69
CA THR A 18 -44.17 -57.25 -17.23
C THR A 18 -44.37 -56.19 -16.15
N ASP A 19 -44.56 -56.53 -14.88
CA ASP A 19 -44.75 -55.57 -13.78
C ASP A 19 -43.43 -54.92 -13.37
N GLU A 20 -42.32 -55.67 -13.31
CA GLU A 20 -40.96 -55.13 -13.07
C GLU A 20 -40.49 -54.22 -14.19
N SER A 21 -40.70 -54.56 -15.45
CA SER A 21 -40.31 -53.73 -16.62
C SER A 21 -41.12 -52.44 -16.70
N LEU A 22 -42.39 -52.47 -16.29
CA LEU A 22 -43.25 -51.27 -16.15
C LEU A 22 -42.80 -50.36 -14.97
N LYS A 23 -42.41 -50.92 -13.85
CA LYS A 23 -41.84 -50.16 -12.70
C LYS A 23 -40.52 -49.51 -13.03
N GLU A 24 -39.58 -50.23 -13.69
CA GLU A 24 -38.33 -49.65 -14.20
C GLU A 24 -38.55 -48.51 -15.23
N SER A 25 -39.48 -48.72 -16.16
CA SER A 25 -39.85 -47.67 -17.15
C SER A 25 -40.46 -46.44 -16.50
N MET A 26 -41.33 -46.62 -15.52
CA MET A 26 -41.90 -45.52 -14.72
C MET A 26 -40.82 -44.81 -13.90
N MET A 27 -39.93 -45.54 -13.21
CA MET A 27 -38.83 -44.99 -12.42
C MET A 27 -37.88 -44.19 -13.32
N ARG A 28 -37.50 -44.68 -14.52
CA ARG A 28 -36.68 -43.93 -15.50
C ARG A 28 -37.38 -42.65 -16.00
N LYS A 29 -38.69 -42.66 -16.21
CA LYS A 29 -39.47 -41.45 -16.56
C LYS A 29 -39.54 -40.46 -15.41
N TRP A 30 -39.67 -40.90 -14.18
CA TRP A 30 -39.64 -40.04 -12.98
C TRP A 30 -38.24 -39.44 -12.75
N LEU A 31 -37.16 -40.21 -12.87
CA LEU A 31 -35.77 -39.72 -12.80
C LEU A 31 -35.50 -38.65 -13.89
N ARG A 32 -35.95 -38.90 -15.14
CA ARG A 32 -35.80 -37.89 -16.20
C ARG A 32 -36.56 -36.60 -15.92
N ARG A 33 -37.80 -36.70 -15.38
CA ARG A 33 -38.58 -35.51 -14.97
C ARG A 33 -37.94 -34.77 -13.81
N LEU A 34 -37.43 -35.49 -12.82
CA LEU A 34 -36.71 -34.91 -11.68
C LEU A 34 -35.42 -34.21 -12.15
N LEU A 35 -34.62 -34.85 -13.02
CA LEU A 35 -33.44 -34.26 -13.61
C LEU A 35 -33.79 -33.00 -14.41
N LEU A 36 -34.83 -33.05 -15.24
CA LEU A 36 -35.29 -31.89 -16.00
C LEU A 36 -35.75 -30.75 -15.09
N ALA A 37 -36.50 -31.05 -14.05
CA ALA A 37 -36.94 -30.09 -13.04
C ALA A 37 -35.75 -29.46 -12.30
N LEU A 38 -34.74 -30.27 -11.95
CA LEU A 38 -33.49 -29.77 -11.32
C LEU A 38 -32.70 -28.85 -12.28
N VAL A 39 -32.58 -29.23 -13.56
CA VAL A 39 -31.94 -28.40 -14.58
C VAL A 39 -32.69 -27.07 -14.76
N VAL A 40 -34.02 -27.12 -14.89
CA VAL A 40 -34.85 -25.91 -15.00
C VAL A 40 -34.72 -25.03 -13.76
N LEU A 41 -34.74 -25.61 -12.57
CA LEU A 41 -34.55 -24.87 -11.30
C LEU A 41 -33.18 -24.22 -11.24
N THR A 42 -32.14 -24.96 -11.61
CA THR A 42 -30.76 -24.43 -11.66
C THR A 42 -30.64 -23.26 -12.64
N LEU A 43 -31.24 -23.38 -13.83
CA LEU A 43 -31.26 -22.29 -14.81
C LEU A 43 -32.01 -21.05 -14.29
N LEU A 44 -33.17 -21.24 -13.64
CA LEU A 44 -33.95 -20.14 -13.06
C LEU A 44 -33.19 -19.46 -11.92
N VAL A 45 -32.54 -20.22 -11.04
CA VAL A 45 -31.69 -19.68 -9.96
C VAL A 45 -30.50 -18.91 -10.53
N THR A 46 -29.80 -19.49 -11.51
CA THR A 46 -28.67 -18.84 -12.18
C THR A 46 -29.09 -17.54 -12.87
N LEU A 47 -30.24 -17.57 -13.58
CA LEU A 47 -30.80 -16.37 -14.20
C LEU A 47 -31.19 -15.31 -13.16
N GLY A 48 -31.82 -15.71 -12.06
CA GLY A 48 -32.17 -14.81 -10.96
C GLY A 48 -30.94 -14.16 -10.32
N LEU A 49 -29.89 -14.94 -10.05
CA LEU A 49 -28.61 -14.43 -9.55
C LEU A 49 -27.95 -13.48 -10.57
N TYR A 50 -27.93 -13.84 -11.85
CA TYR A 50 -27.40 -12.99 -12.90
C TYR A 50 -28.14 -11.65 -12.98
N LEU A 51 -29.48 -11.67 -12.96
CA LEU A 51 -30.30 -10.45 -12.98
C LEU A 51 -30.11 -9.60 -11.72
N ALA A 52 -29.95 -10.22 -10.55
CA ALA A 52 -29.67 -9.52 -9.30
C ALA A 52 -28.29 -8.83 -9.35
N VAL A 53 -27.24 -9.55 -9.79
CA VAL A 53 -25.91 -8.97 -9.96
C VAL A 53 -25.93 -7.86 -11.01
N ARG A 54 -26.54 -8.09 -12.18
CA ARG A 54 -26.70 -7.09 -13.23
C ARG A 54 -27.45 -5.84 -12.78
N GLY A 55 -28.38 -5.98 -11.83
CA GLY A 55 -29.17 -4.87 -11.28
C GLY A 55 -28.33 -3.86 -10.46
N SER A 56 -27.12 -4.23 -10.03
CA SER A 56 -26.18 -3.34 -9.35
C SER A 56 -25.20 -2.62 -10.28
N LEU A 57 -25.33 -2.79 -11.62
CA LEU A 57 -24.54 -2.01 -12.58
C LEU A 57 -24.94 -0.53 -12.56
N PRO A 58 -23.96 0.40 -12.70
CA PRO A 58 -24.23 1.82 -12.86
C PRO A 58 -24.98 2.13 -14.16
N ARG A 59 -25.69 3.24 -14.16
CA ARG A 59 -26.24 3.83 -15.37
C ARG A 59 -25.16 4.64 -16.08
N LEU A 60 -24.88 4.31 -17.34
CA LEU A 60 -23.81 4.94 -18.11
C LEU A 60 -24.30 6.06 -19.03
N ASP A 61 -25.55 5.95 -19.53
CA ASP A 61 -26.12 6.85 -20.53
C ASP A 61 -27.48 7.39 -20.12
N GLY A 62 -27.87 8.51 -20.77
CA GLY A 62 -29.18 9.13 -20.63
C GLY A 62 -29.23 10.19 -19.55
N GLU A 63 -30.39 10.41 -18.94
CA GLU A 63 -30.61 11.46 -17.97
C GLU A 63 -31.05 10.88 -16.61
N THR A 64 -30.60 11.50 -15.53
CA THR A 64 -30.98 11.14 -14.16
C THR A 64 -31.10 12.40 -13.31
N ALA A 65 -32.22 12.54 -12.57
CA ALA A 65 -32.35 13.59 -11.58
C ALA A 65 -31.36 13.35 -10.41
N LEU A 66 -30.70 14.39 -9.95
CA LEU A 66 -29.81 14.39 -8.80
C LEU A 66 -30.11 15.62 -7.93
N ARG A 67 -30.64 15.36 -6.76
CA ARG A 67 -31.00 16.39 -5.79
C ARG A 67 -29.82 17.21 -5.34
N GLY A 68 -29.99 18.50 -5.25
CA GLY A 68 -28.99 19.45 -4.70
C GLY A 68 -27.98 19.95 -5.74
N LEU A 69 -28.12 19.60 -7.02
CA LEU A 69 -27.42 20.27 -8.11
C LEU A 69 -27.98 21.70 -8.30
N GLY A 70 -27.07 22.64 -8.57
CA GLY A 70 -27.43 24.01 -8.96
C GLY A 70 -27.72 24.13 -10.46
N ALA A 71 -27.08 23.27 -11.28
CA ALA A 71 -27.24 23.24 -12.74
C ALA A 71 -26.99 21.79 -13.25
N PRO A 72 -27.36 21.46 -14.52
CA PRO A 72 -27.02 20.18 -15.10
C PRO A 72 -25.52 19.91 -15.14
N VAL A 73 -25.14 18.65 -14.94
CA VAL A 73 -23.76 18.17 -14.98
C VAL A 73 -23.65 17.02 -15.97
N SER A 74 -22.70 17.12 -16.90
CA SER A 74 -22.41 16.07 -17.85
C SER A 74 -21.31 15.13 -17.31
N VAL A 75 -21.60 13.84 -17.24
CA VAL A 75 -20.65 12.78 -16.89
C VAL A 75 -20.33 11.99 -18.16
N LEU A 76 -19.20 12.31 -18.77
CA LEU A 76 -18.73 11.69 -20.01
C LEU A 76 -17.76 10.56 -19.67
N ARG A 77 -17.89 9.39 -20.33
CA ARG A 77 -16.95 8.27 -20.17
C ARG A 77 -16.36 7.87 -21.50
N ASP A 78 -15.06 7.61 -21.50
CA ASP A 78 -14.39 6.98 -22.65
C ASP A 78 -14.55 5.45 -22.66
N ALA A 79 -13.86 4.79 -23.60
CA ALA A 79 -13.91 3.33 -23.72
C ALA A 79 -13.31 2.58 -22.52
N GLY A 80 -12.35 3.18 -21.81
CA GLY A 80 -11.75 2.64 -20.58
C GLY A 80 -12.53 2.95 -19.30
N GLY A 81 -13.63 3.72 -19.43
CA GLY A 81 -14.42 4.16 -18.27
C GLY A 81 -13.84 5.35 -17.51
N VAL A 82 -12.83 6.02 -18.07
CA VAL A 82 -12.31 7.26 -17.49
C VAL A 82 -13.36 8.33 -17.61
N VAL A 83 -13.69 9.01 -16.50
CA VAL A 83 -14.77 10.01 -16.48
C VAL A 83 -14.23 11.41 -16.70
N THR A 84 -14.98 12.21 -17.48
CA THR A 84 -14.91 13.68 -17.48
C THR A 84 -16.21 14.21 -16.89
N ILE A 85 -16.11 15.02 -15.84
CA ILE A 85 -17.24 15.69 -15.20
C ILE A 85 -17.20 17.17 -15.58
N ASP A 86 -18.18 17.60 -16.36
CA ASP A 86 -18.37 18.98 -16.76
C ASP A 86 -19.50 19.61 -15.92
N ALA A 87 -19.16 20.58 -15.11
CA ALA A 87 -20.09 21.25 -14.20
C ALA A 87 -19.96 22.78 -14.27
N THR A 88 -20.95 23.49 -13.74
CA THR A 88 -20.96 24.96 -13.64
C THR A 88 -20.43 25.47 -12.31
N SER A 89 -20.08 24.56 -11.37
CA SER A 89 -19.49 24.88 -10.06
C SER A 89 -18.68 23.72 -9.51
N GLN A 90 -17.70 24.00 -8.66
CA GLN A 90 -16.96 22.98 -7.88
C GLN A 90 -17.91 22.07 -7.11
N ARG A 91 -18.92 22.66 -6.47
CA ARG A 91 -19.89 21.92 -5.65
C ARG A 91 -20.65 20.86 -6.45
N ASP A 92 -21.10 21.21 -7.66
CA ASP A 92 -21.80 20.28 -8.53
C ASP A 92 -20.85 19.23 -9.12
N ALA A 93 -19.62 19.61 -9.47
CA ALA A 93 -18.59 18.67 -9.93
C ALA A 93 -18.28 17.59 -8.87
N LEU A 94 -18.09 17.98 -7.61
CA LEU A 94 -17.77 17.06 -6.52
C LEU A 94 -18.98 16.21 -6.10
N ARG A 95 -20.21 16.76 -6.18
CA ARG A 95 -21.43 15.96 -6.02
C ARG A 95 -21.53 14.87 -7.07
N ALA A 96 -21.26 15.20 -8.34
CA ALA A 96 -21.25 14.24 -9.43
C ALA A 96 -20.13 13.22 -9.27
N LEU A 97 -18.94 13.62 -8.81
CA LEU A 97 -17.84 12.70 -8.52
C LEU A 97 -18.23 11.68 -7.43
N GLY A 98 -18.84 12.15 -6.34
CA GLY A 98 -19.35 11.27 -5.27
C GLY A 98 -20.39 10.28 -5.78
N TYR A 99 -21.33 10.74 -6.64
CA TYR A 99 -22.31 9.90 -7.30
C TYR A 99 -21.68 8.80 -8.13
N VAL A 100 -20.69 9.15 -8.96
CA VAL A 100 -19.95 8.20 -9.80
C VAL A 100 -19.14 7.19 -8.97
N HIS A 101 -18.41 7.67 -7.97
CA HIS A 101 -17.62 6.83 -7.08
C HIS A 101 -18.52 5.77 -6.39
N ALA A 102 -19.68 6.16 -5.88
CA ALA A 102 -20.60 5.24 -5.23
C ALA A 102 -21.15 4.18 -6.19
N GLN A 103 -21.48 4.56 -7.41
CA GLN A 103 -22.00 3.61 -8.39
C GLN A 103 -20.97 2.57 -8.84
N GLU A 104 -19.69 2.95 -8.93
CA GLU A 104 -18.62 2.08 -9.42
C GLU A 104 -17.86 1.35 -8.30
N ARG A 105 -17.79 1.93 -7.08
CA ARG A 105 -16.77 1.59 -6.07
C ARG A 105 -17.28 1.53 -4.62
N TYR A 106 -18.59 1.53 -4.37
CA TYR A 106 -19.10 1.67 -3.00
C TYR A 106 -18.57 0.62 -2.03
N PHE A 107 -18.40 -0.63 -2.46
CA PHE A 107 -17.88 -1.69 -1.60
C PHE A 107 -16.43 -1.45 -1.18
N GLU A 108 -15.58 -1.04 -2.12
CA GLU A 108 -14.18 -0.70 -1.85
C GLU A 108 -14.06 0.53 -0.95
N MET A 109 -14.90 1.54 -1.17
CA MET A 109 -15.01 2.72 -0.29
C MET A 109 -15.40 2.30 1.13
N ASP A 110 -16.38 1.41 1.27
CA ASP A 110 -16.84 0.89 2.58
C ASP A 110 -15.74 0.09 3.29
N LEU A 111 -14.92 -0.69 2.57
CA LEU A 111 -13.75 -1.35 3.15
C LEU A 111 -12.72 -0.33 3.65
N MET A 112 -12.43 0.71 2.86
CA MET A 112 -11.43 1.72 3.22
C MET A 112 -11.82 2.54 4.46
N ARG A 113 -13.09 2.94 4.62
CA ARG A 113 -13.51 3.63 5.84
C ARG A 113 -13.55 2.73 7.08
N ARG A 114 -13.88 1.41 6.88
CA ARG A 114 -14.03 0.45 7.98
C ARG A 114 -12.70 -0.06 8.52
N ALA A 115 -11.71 -0.26 7.65
CA ALA A 115 -10.42 -0.81 8.07
C ALA A 115 -9.76 0.04 9.18
N PRO A 116 -9.48 1.35 9.00
CA PRO A 116 -8.86 2.15 10.05
C PRO A 116 -9.79 2.39 11.24
N ALA A 117 -11.11 2.33 11.05
CA ALA A 117 -12.08 2.45 12.13
C ALA A 117 -12.23 1.17 12.98
N GLY A 118 -11.68 0.03 12.57
CA GLY A 118 -11.88 -1.26 13.21
C GLY A 118 -13.35 -1.71 13.16
N GLU A 119 -13.96 -1.68 11.95
CA GLU A 119 -15.39 -1.99 11.71
C GLU A 119 -15.62 -3.06 10.63
N LEU A 120 -14.59 -3.83 10.26
CA LEU A 120 -14.68 -4.87 9.23
C LEU A 120 -15.52 -6.08 9.71
N SER A 121 -15.55 -6.36 11.02
CA SER A 121 -16.36 -7.44 11.62
C SER A 121 -17.85 -7.25 11.38
N GLU A 122 -18.35 -6.03 11.18
CA GLU A 122 -19.74 -5.78 10.78
C GLU A 122 -20.08 -6.40 9.42
N LEU A 123 -19.09 -6.62 8.54
CA LEU A 123 -19.28 -7.25 7.23
C LEU A 123 -18.89 -8.74 7.23
N PHE A 124 -17.75 -9.05 7.87
CA PHE A 124 -17.10 -10.36 7.73
C PHE A 124 -17.22 -11.26 8.97
N GLY A 125 -17.90 -10.79 10.02
CA GLY A 125 -18.10 -11.55 11.25
C GLY A 125 -16.80 -11.76 12.05
N PRO A 126 -16.72 -12.87 12.84
CA PRO A 126 -15.60 -13.12 13.74
C PRO A 126 -14.22 -13.18 13.06
N ALA A 127 -14.15 -13.50 11.77
CA ALA A 127 -12.89 -13.60 11.04
C ALA A 127 -12.10 -12.26 10.97
N ALA A 128 -12.79 -11.12 11.10
CA ALA A 128 -12.15 -9.80 11.09
C ALA A 128 -11.95 -9.20 12.50
N LEU A 129 -12.39 -9.90 13.57
CA LEU A 129 -12.46 -9.31 14.91
C LEU A 129 -11.09 -8.91 15.47
N ASP A 130 -10.06 -9.74 15.28
CA ASP A 130 -8.72 -9.44 15.80
C ASP A 130 -8.06 -8.29 15.04
N LEU A 131 -8.34 -8.16 13.74
CA LEU A 131 -7.91 -6.98 12.97
C LEU A 131 -8.64 -5.72 13.46
N ASP A 132 -9.94 -5.82 13.70
CA ASP A 132 -10.72 -4.70 14.22
C ASP A 132 -10.25 -4.26 15.60
N LYS A 133 -9.89 -5.18 16.52
CA LYS A 133 -9.33 -4.82 17.81
C LYS A 133 -8.00 -4.07 17.69
N ARG A 134 -7.08 -4.54 16.80
CA ARG A 134 -5.82 -3.83 16.55
C ARG A 134 -6.04 -2.40 16.05
N ASN A 135 -6.98 -2.21 15.12
CA ASN A 135 -7.26 -0.88 14.59
C ASN A 135 -8.10 -0.03 15.55
N ARG A 136 -9.02 -0.64 16.32
CA ARG A 136 -9.91 0.05 17.24
C ARG A 136 -9.16 0.69 18.42
N VAL A 137 -8.01 0.18 18.79
CA VAL A 137 -7.19 0.77 19.87
C VAL A 137 -6.83 2.24 19.57
N HIS A 138 -6.67 2.61 18.29
CA HIS A 138 -6.38 3.98 17.87
C HIS A 138 -7.60 4.91 17.92
N ARG A 139 -8.82 4.39 18.01
CA ARG A 139 -10.08 5.15 18.09
C ARG A 139 -10.24 6.18 16.97
N LEU A 140 -9.76 5.86 15.75
CA LEU A 140 -9.68 6.85 14.66
C LEU A 140 -11.05 7.44 14.30
N ARG A 141 -12.15 6.65 14.30
CA ARG A 141 -13.49 7.22 14.06
C ARG A 141 -13.86 8.30 15.09
N ALA A 142 -13.64 8.04 16.37
CA ALA A 142 -13.94 9.02 17.42
C ALA A 142 -13.08 10.28 17.29
N ARG A 143 -11.80 10.13 16.95
CA ARG A 143 -10.88 11.26 16.74
C ARG A 143 -11.24 12.07 15.50
N VAL A 144 -11.56 11.40 14.39
CA VAL A 144 -12.03 12.04 13.16
C VAL A 144 -13.30 12.85 13.43
N HIS A 145 -14.27 12.25 14.14
CA HIS A 145 -15.51 12.94 14.50
C HIS A 145 -15.22 14.21 15.32
N ALA A 146 -14.34 14.12 16.31
CA ALA A 146 -13.97 15.23 17.18
C ALA A 146 -13.19 16.34 16.45
N SER A 147 -12.46 16.01 15.38
CA SER A 147 -11.63 16.96 14.62
C SER A 147 -12.17 17.28 13.21
N LEU A 148 -13.43 16.92 12.90
CA LEU A 148 -14.00 17.04 11.56
C LEU A 148 -13.93 18.47 11.00
N ASP A 149 -14.16 19.47 11.83
CA ASP A 149 -14.10 20.88 11.40
C ASP A 149 -12.67 21.32 11.02
N VAL A 150 -11.66 20.80 11.73
CA VAL A 150 -10.25 21.02 11.39
C VAL A 150 -9.88 20.30 10.09
N ALA A 151 -10.35 19.07 9.92
CA ALA A 151 -10.08 18.27 8.73
C ALA A 151 -10.76 18.84 7.48
N ALA A 152 -11.98 19.31 7.61
CA ALA A 152 -12.76 19.89 6.50
C ALA A 152 -12.28 21.29 6.12
N GLY A 153 -11.92 22.13 7.09
CA GLY A 153 -11.47 23.50 6.88
C GLY A 153 -12.39 24.28 5.93
N SER A 154 -11.81 24.98 4.95
CA SER A 154 -12.54 25.70 3.89
C SER A 154 -13.31 24.78 2.94
N GLU A 155 -12.95 23.51 2.86
CA GLU A 155 -13.52 22.51 1.94
C GLU A 155 -14.80 21.84 2.48
N ARG A 156 -15.35 22.31 3.61
CA ARG A 156 -16.53 21.68 4.23
C ARG A 156 -17.73 21.59 3.31
N ALA A 157 -18.00 22.63 2.51
CA ALA A 157 -19.11 22.63 1.56
C ALA A 157 -18.89 21.63 0.41
N ALA A 158 -17.67 21.51 -0.05
CA ALA A 158 -17.22 20.52 -1.04
C ALA A 158 -17.36 19.09 -0.51
N LEU A 159 -16.89 18.84 0.70
CA LEU A 159 -17.00 17.57 1.41
C LEU A 159 -18.46 17.15 1.58
N GLN A 160 -19.35 18.06 1.95
CA GLN A 160 -20.79 17.81 2.07
C GLN A 160 -21.40 17.45 0.71
N ALA A 161 -21.12 18.22 -0.34
CA ALA A 161 -21.65 17.97 -1.67
C ALA A 161 -21.22 16.58 -2.19
N TYR A 162 -19.96 16.21 -2.00
CA TYR A 162 -19.44 14.90 -2.34
C TYR A 162 -20.17 13.79 -1.56
N THR A 163 -20.32 13.92 -0.24
CA THR A 163 -21.01 12.96 0.64
C THR A 163 -22.47 12.76 0.21
N GLU A 164 -23.18 13.85 -0.09
CA GLU A 164 -24.55 13.78 -0.61
C GLU A 164 -24.59 13.07 -1.97
N GLY A 165 -23.63 13.33 -2.85
CA GLY A 165 -23.44 12.65 -4.12
C GLY A 165 -23.23 11.14 -3.95
N VAL A 166 -22.36 10.71 -3.02
CA VAL A 166 -22.14 9.29 -2.70
C VAL A 166 -23.44 8.60 -2.30
N ASN A 167 -24.21 9.20 -1.40
CA ASN A 167 -25.48 8.61 -0.95
C ASN A 167 -26.51 8.54 -2.08
N ALA A 168 -26.60 9.57 -2.91
CA ALA A 168 -27.46 9.59 -4.06
C ALA A 168 -27.07 8.53 -5.11
N GLY A 169 -25.74 8.37 -5.38
CA GLY A 169 -25.23 7.36 -6.29
C GLY A 169 -25.54 5.94 -5.81
N LEU A 170 -25.40 5.68 -4.51
CA LEU A 170 -25.77 4.40 -3.91
C LEU A 170 -27.28 4.13 -4.03
N ALA A 171 -28.11 5.14 -3.73
CA ALA A 171 -29.56 5.02 -3.79
C ALA A 171 -30.10 4.86 -5.22
N ALA A 172 -29.38 5.37 -6.23
CA ALA A 172 -29.76 5.25 -7.64
C ALA A 172 -29.52 3.85 -8.25
N LEU A 173 -28.77 2.96 -7.58
CA LEU A 173 -28.62 1.58 -8.01
C LEU A 173 -29.93 0.80 -7.82
N ARG A 174 -30.35 0.04 -8.83
CA ARG A 174 -31.58 -0.76 -8.77
C ARG A 174 -31.51 -1.88 -7.74
N VAL A 175 -30.33 -2.41 -7.54
CA VAL A 175 -29.99 -3.43 -6.52
C VAL A 175 -28.73 -2.95 -5.82
N ARG A 176 -28.64 -3.18 -4.50
CA ARG A 176 -27.42 -2.86 -3.73
C ARG A 176 -26.18 -3.48 -4.38
N PRO A 177 -24.97 -2.89 -4.21
CA PRO A 177 -23.75 -3.40 -4.84
C PRO A 177 -23.58 -4.90 -4.61
N TRP A 178 -23.20 -5.62 -5.65
CA TRP A 178 -23.20 -7.09 -5.69
C TRP A 178 -22.47 -7.79 -4.52
N PRO A 179 -21.34 -7.23 -3.96
CA PRO A 179 -20.70 -7.89 -2.82
C PRO A 179 -21.61 -8.00 -1.59
N TYR A 180 -22.50 -7.02 -1.38
CA TYR A 180 -23.44 -7.05 -0.26
C TYR A 180 -24.56 -8.11 -0.45
N LEU A 181 -24.81 -8.56 -1.70
CA LEU A 181 -25.71 -9.70 -1.93
C LEU A 181 -25.07 -10.99 -1.41
N LEU A 182 -23.79 -11.20 -1.67
CA LEU A 182 -23.01 -12.35 -1.19
C LEU A 182 -22.91 -12.35 0.35
N LEU A 183 -22.57 -11.20 0.92
CA LEU A 183 -22.42 -11.04 2.37
C LEU A 183 -23.78 -11.03 3.11
N ARG A 184 -24.90 -10.94 2.39
CA ARG A 184 -26.26 -10.77 2.96
C ARG A 184 -26.36 -9.54 3.88
N GLN A 185 -25.59 -8.51 3.59
CA GLN A 185 -25.52 -7.26 4.33
C GLN A 185 -26.17 -6.11 3.55
N THR A 186 -26.48 -5.02 4.26
CA THR A 186 -26.97 -3.78 3.66
C THR A 186 -25.87 -2.71 3.76
N PRO A 187 -25.54 -2.00 2.66
CA PRO A 187 -24.59 -0.91 2.73
C PRO A 187 -25.12 0.19 3.68
N ARG A 188 -24.23 0.70 4.54
CA ARG A 188 -24.54 1.82 5.46
C ARG A 188 -24.35 3.13 4.70
N ALA A 189 -25.19 4.13 4.92
CA ALA A 189 -25.03 5.45 4.34
C ALA A 189 -23.64 6.05 4.63
N TRP A 190 -23.17 6.89 3.72
CA TRP A 190 -21.90 7.59 3.81
C TRP A 190 -22.04 8.86 4.64
N THR A 191 -21.05 9.15 5.49
CA THR A 191 -20.99 10.36 6.34
C THR A 191 -19.77 11.20 6.00
N LEU A 192 -19.69 12.43 6.51
CA LEU A 192 -18.51 13.29 6.36
C LEU A 192 -17.27 12.65 6.97
N ASP A 193 -17.41 12.01 8.14
CA ASP A 193 -16.34 11.28 8.82
C ASP A 193 -15.75 10.17 7.94
N ASP A 194 -16.59 9.53 7.13
CA ASP A 194 -16.17 8.41 6.27
C ASP A 194 -15.21 8.85 5.16
N CYS A 195 -15.35 10.09 4.67
CA CYS A 195 -14.37 10.66 3.75
C CYS A 195 -13.00 10.80 4.43
N ILE A 196 -12.96 11.33 5.64
CA ILE A 196 -11.71 11.49 6.39
C ILE A 196 -11.12 10.12 6.74
N LEU A 197 -11.94 9.13 7.11
CA LEU A 197 -11.51 7.75 7.37
C LEU A 197 -10.93 7.07 6.12
N THR A 198 -11.40 7.43 4.92
CA THR A 198 -10.75 6.97 3.67
C THR A 198 -9.31 7.48 3.57
N GLY A 199 -9.05 8.74 3.95
CA GLY A 199 -7.68 9.26 4.08
C GLY A 199 -6.87 8.56 5.19
N MET A 200 -7.52 8.24 6.32
CA MET A 200 -6.86 7.48 7.40
C MET A 200 -6.49 6.05 7.01
N ALA A 201 -7.19 5.45 6.04
CA ALA A 201 -6.78 4.15 5.47
C ALA A 201 -5.39 4.22 4.82
N MET A 202 -5.06 5.36 4.20
CA MET A 202 -3.72 5.56 3.63
C MET A 202 -2.65 5.72 4.71
N TYR A 203 -2.97 6.33 5.87
CA TYR A 203 -2.05 6.30 7.02
C TYR A 203 -1.74 4.88 7.48
N ALA A 204 -2.77 4.04 7.62
CA ALA A 204 -2.60 2.65 8.06
C ALA A 204 -1.88 1.77 7.02
N ASP A 205 -1.98 2.10 5.73
CA ASP A 205 -1.31 1.36 4.64
C ASP A 205 0.16 1.78 4.46
N LEU A 206 0.47 3.07 4.70
CA LEU A 206 1.77 3.67 4.40
C LEU A 206 2.70 3.80 5.61
N GLN A 207 2.19 3.68 6.84
CA GLN A 207 2.96 3.87 8.07
C GLN A 207 2.85 2.65 9.00
N ASP A 208 3.78 2.53 9.93
CA ASP A 208 3.76 1.51 10.98
C ASP A 208 2.82 1.95 12.11
N ASN A 209 1.53 1.64 11.98
CA ASN A 209 0.49 2.09 12.89
C ASN A 209 0.62 1.58 14.33
N ASP A 210 1.31 0.46 14.53
CA ASP A 210 1.60 -0.11 15.86
C ASP A 210 3.02 0.23 16.36
N ASN A 211 3.79 0.98 15.56
CA ASN A 211 5.19 1.36 15.79
C ASN A 211 6.09 0.18 16.20
N GLN A 212 5.89 -0.95 15.52
CA GLN A 212 6.61 -2.21 15.80
C GLN A 212 8.12 -2.07 15.54
N THR A 213 8.49 -1.25 14.57
CA THR A 213 9.89 -1.03 14.20
C THR A 213 10.69 -0.41 15.35
N GLU A 214 10.15 0.64 15.97
CA GLU A 214 10.79 1.29 17.13
C GLU A 214 10.82 0.38 18.36
N LEU A 215 9.68 -0.29 18.65
CA LEU A 215 9.58 -1.21 19.78
C LEU A 215 10.59 -2.36 19.65
N ALA A 216 10.69 -2.98 18.46
CA ALA A 216 11.65 -4.04 18.20
C ALA A 216 13.09 -3.55 18.38
N ALA A 217 13.43 -2.39 17.83
CA ALA A 217 14.76 -1.79 17.96
C ALA A 217 15.12 -1.48 19.43
N ALA A 218 14.18 -0.89 20.19
CA ALA A 218 14.39 -0.59 21.61
C ALA A 218 14.61 -1.85 22.44
N ARG A 219 13.78 -2.88 22.27
CA ARG A 219 13.93 -4.17 22.96
C ARG A 219 15.24 -4.86 22.63
N ILE A 220 15.66 -4.87 21.37
CA ILE A 220 16.92 -5.46 20.93
C ILE A 220 18.09 -4.69 21.56
N ARG A 221 18.10 -3.35 21.46
CA ARG A 221 19.17 -2.52 22.06
C ARG A 221 19.36 -2.77 23.55
N ALA A 222 18.30 -3.03 24.29
CA ALA A 222 18.34 -3.27 25.73
C ALA A 222 19.08 -4.57 26.14
N VAL A 223 19.21 -5.55 25.24
CA VAL A 223 19.68 -6.91 25.57
C VAL A 223 20.92 -7.36 24.77
N VAL A 224 21.35 -6.62 23.76
CA VAL A 224 22.55 -6.96 22.97
C VAL A 224 23.72 -6.04 23.33
N PRO A 225 24.99 -6.47 23.06
CA PRO A 225 26.15 -5.59 23.23
C PRO A 225 26.00 -4.28 22.44
N PRO A 226 26.47 -3.12 22.97
CA PRO A 226 26.32 -1.82 22.30
C PRO A 226 26.87 -1.77 20.86
N ALA A 227 27.98 -2.46 20.61
CA ALA A 227 28.56 -2.51 19.25
C ALA A 227 27.70 -3.31 18.26
N LEU A 228 27.00 -4.36 18.74
CA LEU A 228 26.02 -5.09 17.92
C LEU A 228 24.77 -4.24 17.69
N ALA A 229 24.29 -3.53 18.72
CA ALA A 229 23.18 -2.59 18.56
C ALA A 229 23.51 -1.51 17.53
N ALA A 230 24.70 -0.89 17.61
CA ALA A 230 25.14 0.12 16.65
C ALA A 230 25.23 -0.43 15.21
N LEU A 231 25.74 -1.65 15.03
CA LEU A 231 25.74 -2.32 13.72
C LEU A 231 24.31 -2.52 13.19
N LEU A 232 23.44 -3.02 14.06
CA LEU A 232 22.04 -3.26 13.72
C LEU A 232 21.24 -1.97 13.44
N ASP A 233 21.62 -0.84 13.99
CA ASP A 233 21.00 0.47 13.81
C ASP A 233 21.59 1.27 12.64
N HIS A 234 22.51 0.68 11.87
CA HIS A 234 23.10 1.34 10.70
C HIS A 234 22.02 1.66 9.65
N GLN A 235 22.01 2.89 9.13
CA GLN A 235 20.91 3.44 8.31
C GLN A 235 21.32 3.76 6.86
N GLY A 236 22.44 3.27 6.38
CA GLY A 236 22.97 3.57 5.06
C GLY A 236 23.39 2.34 4.26
N SER A 237 23.76 2.58 3.03
CA SER A 237 24.41 1.59 2.16
C SER A 237 25.17 2.29 1.02
N SER A 238 26.01 1.54 0.32
CA SER A 238 26.65 1.98 -0.93
C SER A 238 25.63 2.27 -2.06
N TRP A 239 24.35 1.92 -1.84
CA TRP A 239 23.25 2.20 -2.76
C TRP A 239 22.52 3.52 -2.48
N ASP A 240 22.87 4.26 -1.43
CA ASP A 240 22.23 5.52 -1.12
C ASP A 240 22.35 6.53 -2.27
N ALA A 241 21.22 7.15 -2.61
CA ALA A 241 21.14 8.20 -3.62
C ALA A 241 20.28 9.39 -3.14
N PRO A 242 20.66 10.09 -2.04
CA PRO A 242 19.87 11.20 -1.51
C PRO A 242 19.90 12.42 -2.44
N LEU A 243 18.88 13.29 -2.29
CA LEU A 243 18.88 14.63 -2.92
C LEU A 243 19.79 15.61 -2.18
N PHE A 244 19.98 15.41 -0.86
CA PHE A 244 20.81 16.26 -0.01
C PHE A 244 21.93 15.47 0.65
N GLY A 245 23.12 16.03 0.58
CA GLY A 245 24.33 15.46 1.21
C GLY A 245 24.83 14.18 0.54
N PRO A 246 25.87 13.56 1.11
CA PRO A 246 26.45 12.33 0.59
C PRO A 246 25.65 11.08 0.99
N ALA A 247 25.93 9.95 0.34
CA ALA A 247 25.56 8.62 0.81
C ALA A 247 26.17 8.38 2.21
N LEU A 248 25.44 7.66 3.09
CA LEU A 248 25.96 7.22 4.38
C LEU A 248 26.96 6.06 4.23
N GLY A 249 26.86 5.31 3.16
CA GLY A 249 27.73 4.17 2.86
C GLY A 249 27.38 2.91 3.66
N ASP A 250 28.20 1.89 3.48
CA ASP A 250 28.05 0.60 4.17
C ASP A 250 28.60 0.68 5.60
N ALA A 251 28.12 -0.22 6.47
CA ALA A 251 28.48 -0.27 7.89
C ALA A 251 29.96 -0.58 8.10
N VAL A 252 30.57 0.08 9.08
CA VAL A 252 31.87 -0.32 9.64
C VAL A 252 31.65 -1.50 10.59
N LEU A 253 32.30 -2.62 10.30
CA LEU A 253 32.12 -3.84 11.09
C LEU A 253 32.89 -3.75 12.43
N PRO A 254 32.27 -4.17 13.56
CA PRO A 254 32.95 -4.23 14.85
C PRO A 254 34.03 -5.33 14.85
N ASP A 255 35.09 -5.09 15.62
CA ASP A 255 36.12 -6.09 15.85
C ASP A 255 35.68 -7.21 16.82
N ALA A 256 36.52 -8.23 16.98
CA ALA A 256 36.22 -9.40 17.80
C ALA A 256 36.19 -9.11 19.32
N ASP A 257 36.83 -8.04 19.75
CA ASP A 257 36.85 -7.64 21.18
C ASP A 257 35.52 -6.94 21.51
N ALA A 258 34.92 -6.24 20.56
CA ALA A 258 33.65 -5.55 20.72
C ALA A 258 32.44 -6.49 20.57
N VAL A 259 32.46 -7.43 19.61
CA VAL A 259 31.41 -8.42 19.34
C VAL A 259 31.99 -9.72 18.78
N ASP A 260 31.65 -10.85 19.41
CA ASP A 260 31.85 -12.19 18.86
C ASP A 260 30.54 -12.98 19.00
N LEU A 261 29.81 -13.18 17.90
CA LEU A 261 28.50 -13.85 17.87
C LEU A 261 28.58 -15.30 18.40
N ARG A 262 29.73 -15.99 18.27
CA ARG A 262 29.94 -17.36 18.75
C ARG A 262 30.01 -17.45 20.27
N ARG A 263 30.25 -16.33 20.96
CA ARG A 263 30.27 -16.24 22.43
C ARG A 263 28.95 -15.78 23.02
N LEU A 264 28.02 -15.34 22.16
CA LEU A 264 26.71 -14.83 22.62
C LEU A 264 25.68 -15.97 22.63
N PRO A 265 24.64 -15.88 23.48
CA PRO A 265 23.54 -16.86 23.47
C PRO A 265 22.83 -16.91 22.10
N HIS A 266 22.43 -18.08 21.64
CA HIS A 266 21.71 -18.27 20.37
C HIS A 266 20.68 -19.41 20.48
N PRO A 267 19.45 -19.22 19.99
CA PRO A 267 18.44 -20.25 19.87
C PRO A 267 18.64 -21.10 18.61
N SER A 268 18.03 -22.30 18.59
CA SER A 268 18.13 -23.23 17.47
C SER A 268 17.19 -22.94 16.28
N THR A 269 16.37 -21.88 16.33
CA THR A 269 15.33 -21.61 15.32
C THR A 269 15.58 -20.30 14.56
N ALA A 270 15.38 -20.32 13.23
CA ALA A 270 15.53 -19.17 12.35
C ALA A 270 14.38 -18.13 12.49
N PRO A 271 14.61 -16.84 12.19
CA PRO A 271 13.55 -15.83 12.08
C PRO A 271 12.62 -16.09 10.89
N GLY A 272 11.39 -15.54 10.96
CA GLY A 272 10.43 -15.62 9.87
C GLY A 272 10.70 -14.61 8.73
N ALA A 273 10.12 -14.88 7.55
CA ALA A 273 10.25 -14.03 6.37
C ALA A 273 9.53 -12.68 6.54
N GLU A 274 10.11 -11.65 5.95
CA GLU A 274 9.59 -10.27 5.97
C GLU A 274 8.40 -10.07 5.02
N ALA A 275 7.40 -9.28 5.45
CA ALA A 275 6.28 -8.89 4.59
C ALA A 275 6.68 -7.77 3.60
N PRO A 276 6.06 -7.70 2.40
CA PRO A 276 6.33 -6.60 1.47
C PRO A 276 5.92 -5.26 2.08
N THR A 277 6.78 -4.25 1.91
CA THR A 277 6.57 -2.88 2.37
C THR A 277 6.05 -2.03 1.20
N PRO A 278 5.04 -1.16 1.38
CA PRO A 278 4.60 -0.21 0.36
C PRO A 278 5.76 0.63 -0.17
N GLY A 279 5.70 1.00 -1.45
CA GLY A 279 6.76 1.78 -2.10
C GLY A 279 6.20 2.72 -3.16
N SER A 280 7.07 3.45 -3.84
CA SER A 280 6.73 4.30 -5.00
C SER A 280 8.00 4.77 -5.68
N ASN A 281 7.92 5.17 -6.96
CA ASN A 281 8.94 5.97 -7.63
C ASN A 281 8.36 7.32 -8.02
N ASN A 282 9.15 8.37 -7.93
CA ASN A 282 8.77 9.67 -8.44
C ASN A 282 10.02 10.44 -8.88
N PHE A 283 10.03 10.94 -10.11
CA PHE A 283 11.17 11.66 -10.66
C PHE A 283 10.72 12.70 -11.68
N ALA A 284 11.56 13.72 -11.89
CA ALA A 284 11.25 14.83 -12.76
C ALA A 284 12.49 15.39 -13.46
N VAL A 285 12.27 15.99 -14.61
CA VAL A 285 13.26 16.77 -15.35
C VAL A 285 12.71 18.17 -15.65
N ASP A 286 13.53 19.18 -15.56
CA ASP A 286 13.13 20.54 -15.90
C ASP A 286 13.19 20.83 -17.41
N GLY A 287 12.68 22.00 -17.81
CA GLY A 287 12.59 22.42 -19.20
C GLY A 287 13.93 22.53 -19.94
N SER A 288 15.06 22.68 -19.24
CA SER A 288 16.38 22.73 -19.89
C SER A 288 16.77 21.40 -20.54
N LEU A 289 16.16 20.31 -20.08
CA LEU A 289 16.41 18.96 -20.56
C LEU A 289 15.35 18.43 -21.54
N THR A 290 14.45 19.28 -22.01
CA THR A 290 13.44 18.93 -23.01
C THR A 290 13.61 19.75 -24.29
N ALA A 291 12.94 19.39 -25.37
CA ALA A 291 13.12 20.05 -26.65
C ALA A 291 12.45 21.43 -26.72
N ASP A 292 11.37 21.63 -25.98
CA ASP A 292 10.49 22.80 -26.03
C ASP A 292 10.39 23.56 -24.71
N GLY A 293 11.22 23.22 -23.71
CA GLY A 293 11.26 23.93 -22.44
C GLY A 293 10.25 23.46 -21.40
N ARG A 294 9.46 22.39 -21.69
CA ARG A 294 8.51 21.83 -20.72
C ARG A 294 9.21 21.04 -19.61
N ALA A 295 8.74 21.12 -18.40
CA ALA A 295 9.12 20.17 -17.35
C ALA A 295 8.25 18.91 -17.43
N ILE A 296 8.79 17.74 -17.08
CA ILE A 296 8.06 16.46 -17.07
C ILE A 296 8.22 15.81 -15.71
N VAL A 297 7.12 15.32 -15.13
CA VAL A 297 7.13 14.49 -13.91
C VAL A 297 6.60 13.10 -14.21
N ALA A 298 7.24 12.10 -13.60
CA ALA A 298 6.83 10.71 -13.62
C ALA A 298 6.54 10.22 -12.20
N ASP A 299 5.47 9.46 -12.03
CA ASP A 299 5.03 8.87 -10.76
C ASP A 299 4.55 7.43 -10.96
N ASP A 300 4.90 6.55 -10.04
CA ASP A 300 4.28 5.24 -9.92
C ASP A 300 4.23 4.79 -8.45
N MET A 301 3.03 4.71 -7.90
CA MET A 301 2.80 4.31 -6.50
C MET A 301 2.70 2.79 -6.38
N HIS A 302 3.58 2.18 -5.56
CA HIS A 302 3.62 0.74 -5.36
C HIS A 302 2.79 0.35 -4.13
N LEU A 303 1.63 -0.18 -4.40
CA LEU A 303 0.65 -0.59 -3.40
C LEU A 303 0.16 -2.02 -3.65
N GLY A 304 -0.67 -2.52 -2.73
CA GLY A 304 -1.39 -3.77 -2.93
C GLY A 304 -2.30 -3.70 -4.16
N LEU A 305 -2.05 -4.57 -5.15
CA LEU A 305 -2.82 -4.63 -6.40
C LEU A 305 -4.10 -5.42 -6.20
N ARG A 306 -5.20 -4.85 -6.69
CA ARG A 306 -6.54 -5.45 -6.63
C ARG A 306 -7.38 -5.06 -7.84
N ALA A 307 -8.45 -5.79 -8.10
CA ALA A 307 -9.47 -5.46 -9.08
C ALA A 307 -10.80 -5.19 -8.37
N PRO A 308 -11.36 -4.00 -8.44
CA PRO A 308 -10.83 -2.84 -9.17
C PRO A 308 -9.59 -2.25 -8.49
N ASN A 309 -8.88 -1.39 -9.21
CA ASN A 309 -7.73 -0.65 -8.68
C ASN A 309 -8.11 0.20 -7.47
N ILE A 310 -7.15 0.55 -6.61
CA ILE A 310 -7.40 1.49 -5.50
C ILE A 310 -7.78 2.89 -6.02
N TRP A 311 -7.18 3.28 -7.12
CA TRP A 311 -7.40 4.57 -7.77
C TRP A 311 -8.60 4.55 -8.70
N PHE A 312 -9.12 5.77 -8.97
CA PHE A 312 -10.15 6.03 -9.98
C PHE A 312 -9.72 7.24 -10.82
N ARG A 313 -9.59 7.06 -12.13
CA ARG A 313 -9.20 8.15 -13.04
C ARG A 313 -10.38 9.07 -13.32
N ALA A 314 -10.17 10.37 -13.16
CA ALA A 314 -11.17 11.38 -13.44
C ALA A 314 -10.55 12.67 -14.00
N ARG A 315 -11.33 13.39 -14.80
CA ARG A 315 -11.12 14.77 -15.20
C ARG A 315 -12.28 15.62 -14.68
N LEU A 316 -11.98 16.70 -13.96
CA LEU A 316 -12.98 17.62 -13.42
C LEU A 316 -12.84 18.98 -14.10
N ARG A 317 -13.94 19.51 -14.62
CA ARG A 317 -13.98 20.82 -15.26
C ARG A 317 -15.11 21.67 -14.67
N TYR A 318 -14.77 22.84 -14.18
CA TYR A 318 -15.73 23.81 -13.64
C TYR A 318 -15.13 25.22 -13.58
N PRO A 319 -15.95 26.30 -13.65
CA PRO A 319 -15.50 27.67 -13.40
C PRO A 319 -15.00 27.85 -11.97
N ASP A 320 -13.86 28.52 -11.81
CA ASP A 320 -13.27 28.88 -10.51
C ASP A 320 -12.42 30.14 -10.68
N THR A 321 -12.82 31.24 -10.05
CA THR A 321 -12.13 32.53 -10.15
C THR A 321 -10.78 32.55 -9.41
N SER A 322 -10.52 31.60 -8.53
CA SER A 322 -9.21 31.43 -7.85
C SER A 322 -8.20 30.66 -8.70
N ALA A 323 -8.66 29.92 -9.68
CA ALA A 323 -7.80 29.17 -10.59
C ALA A 323 -7.24 30.04 -11.72
N PRO A 324 -6.06 29.71 -12.27
CA PRO A 324 -5.58 30.32 -13.51
C PRO A 324 -6.65 30.15 -14.61
N ASP A 325 -6.71 31.07 -15.54
CA ASP A 325 -7.70 31.06 -16.63
C ASP A 325 -9.19 31.09 -16.20
N GLY A 326 -9.49 31.34 -14.89
CA GLY A 326 -10.82 31.41 -14.33
C GLY A 326 -11.59 30.09 -14.30
N LYS A 327 -10.91 28.99 -14.39
CA LYS A 327 -11.49 27.63 -14.40
C LYS A 327 -10.51 26.58 -13.88
N VAL A 328 -11.06 25.53 -13.29
CA VAL A 328 -10.34 24.26 -13.03
C VAL A 328 -10.56 23.32 -14.21
N ASP A 329 -9.49 22.72 -14.70
CA ASP A 329 -9.47 21.60 -15.64
C ASP A 329 -8.37 20.63 -15.17
N VAL A 330 -8.70 19.76 -14.25
CA VAL A 330 -7.75 18.84 -13.59
C VAL A 330 -8.00 17.40 -14.00
N THR A 331 -6.94 16.71 -14.37
CA THR A 331 -6.96 15.27 -14.70
C THR A 331 -5.98 14.52 -13.81
N GLY A 332 -6.39 13.34 -13.35
CA GLY A 332 -5.49 12.48 -12.55
C GLY A 332 -6.21 11.32 -11.89
N PHE A 333 -5.61 10.87 -10.80
CA PHE A 333 -6.11 9.77 -9.99
C PHE A 333 -6.80 10.31 -8.74
N THR A 334 -8.04 9.88 -8.53
CA THR A 334 -8.81 10.14 -7.32
C THR A 334 -8.82 8.88 -6.45
N LEU A 335 -9.01 9.05 -5.15
CA LEU A 335 -9.24 7.95 -4.21
C LEU A 335 -10.75 7.89 -3.91
N PRO A 336 -11.50 6.86 -4.38
CA PRO A 336 -12.93 6.75 -4.08
C PRO A 336 -13.20 6.81 -2.58
N GLY A 337 -13.97 7.82 -2.18
CA GLY A 337 -14.20 8.19 -0.78
C GLY A 337 -13.69 9.59 -0.43
N LEU A 338 -12.76 10.17 -1.24
CA LEU A 338 -12.26 11.54 -1.06
C LEU A 338 -12.65 12.46 -2.22
N PRO A 339 -12.99 13.75 -1.94
CA PRO A 339 -13.34 14.76 -2.95
C PRO A 339 -12.10 15.47 -3.52
N ALA A 340 -11.07 14.72 -3.94
CA ALA A 340 -9.83 15.33 -4.43
C ALA A 340 -9.14 14.46 -5.50
N VAL A 341 -8.40 15.11 -6.41
CA VAL A 341 -7.39 14.46 -7.26
C VAL A 341 -6.10 14.32 -6.44
N VAL A 342 -5.69 13.09 -6.18
CA VAL A 342 -4.53 12.78 -5.32
C VAL A 342 -3.22 13.06 -6.04
N VAL A 343 -3.05 12.57 -7.28
CA VAL A 343 -1.93 12.89 -8.17
C VAL A 343 -2.47 13.22 -9.56
N GLY A 344 -1.84 14.15 -10.27
CA GLY A 344 -2.32 14.56 -11.57
C GLY A 344 -1.74 15.90 -12.06
N SER A 345 -2.46 16.53 -13.00
CA SER A 345 -2.13 17.84 -13.57
C SER A 345 -3.39 18.70 -13.76
N ASN A 346 -3.25 20.00 -13.50
CA ASN A 346 -4.30 21.01 -13.73
C ASN A 346 -3.99 21.92 -14.94
N GLY A 347 -3.00 21.56 -15.77
CA GLY A 347 -2.56 22.37 -16.90
C GLY A 347 -1.50 23.43 -16.56
N HIS A 348 -1.31 23.74 -15.29
CA HIS A 348 -0.34 24.71 -14.77
C HIS A 348 0.70 24.07 -13.87
N VAL A 349 0.27 23.14 -13.04
CA VAL A 349 1.12 22.35 -12.14
C VAL A 349 0.74 20.87 -12.27
N ALA A 350 1.73 20.01 -12.25
CA ALA A 350 1.59 18.57 -12.05
C ALA A 350 2.24 18.19 -10.72
N TRP A 351 1.61 17.25 -9.99
CA TRP A 351 2.06 16.81 -8.67
C TRP A 351 2.00 15.30 -8.53
N ALA A 352 2.94 14.78 -7.75
CA ALA A 352 3.19 13.36 -7.61
C ALA A 352 3.84 13.02 -6.26
N PHE A 353 3.71 11.77 -5.77
CA PHE A 353 4.11 11.39 -4.42
C PHE A 353 4.93 10.12 -4.35
N THR A 354 5.87 10.08 -3.37
CA THR A 354 6.37 8.82 -2.79
C THR A 354 6.25 8.84 -1.28
N ASN A 355 5.96 7.69 -0.64
CA ASN A 355 5.99 7.61 0.81
C ASN A 355 7.37 8.03 1.35
N SER A 356 7.37 8.95 2.34
CA SER A 356 8.61 9.57 2.82
C SER A 356 9.38 8.72 3.81
N TYR A 357 8.71 7.81 4.51
CA TYR A 357 9.28 7.01 5.62
C TYR A 357 10.01 7.81 6.71
N ILE A 358 9.69 9.09 6.87
CA ILE A 358 10.10 9.82 8.07
C ILE A 358 9.38 9.24 9.28
N ASP A 359 9.96 9.41 10.45
CA ASP A 359 9.35 8.95 11.68
C ASP A 359 8.15 9.82 12.08
N THR A 360 7.00 9.18 12.29
CA THR A 360 5.72 9.83 12.58
C THR A 360 5.02 9.25 13.82
N ALA A 361 5.72 8.41 14.59
CA ALA A 361 5.17 7.77 15.77
C ALA A 361 6.26 7.58 16.85
N ASP A 362 5.93 7.82 18.12
CA ASP A 362 6.81 7.58 19.24
C ASP A 362 6.09 6.81 20.35
N PHE A 363 6.80 5.92 21.03
CA PHE A 363 6.36 5.40 22.32
C PHE A 363 6.82 6.29 23.48
N ALA A 364 5.95 6.42 24.49
CA ALA A 364 6.31 6.95 25.78
C ALA A 364 6.12 5.87 26.86
N GLN A 365 7.14 5.67 27.68
CA GLN A 365 7.07 4.77 28.81
C GLN A 365 6.49 5.49 30.04
N ILE A 366 5.30 5.03 30.44
CA ILE A 366 4.61 5.51 31.65
C ILE A 366 5.10 4.67 32.83
N PRO A 367 5.68 5.25 33.88
CA PRO A 367 6.14 4.51 35.04
C PRO A 367 5.04 3.67 35.72
N PRO A 368 5.38 2.59 36.43
CA PRO A 368 4.41 1.82 37.21
C PRO A 368 3.68 2.69 38.24
N ALA A 369 2.42 2.36 38.50
CA ALA A 369 1.67 3.02 39.58
C ALA A 369 2.34 2.77 40.95
N THR A 370 2.52 3.84 41.75
CA THR A 370 3.02 3.74 43.09
C THR A 370 2.03 4.37 44.07
N PRO A 371 2.09 4.04 45.39
CA PRO A 371 1.23 4.70 46.40
C PRO A 371 1.38 6.22 46.37
N GLY A 372 0.29 6.93 46.12
CA GLY A 372 0.27 8.41 45.99
C GLY A 372 0.56 8.95 44.59
N HIS A 373 0.98 8.09 43.62
CA HIS A 373 1.25 8.45 42.25
C HIS A 373 0.57 7.43 41.29
N PRO A 374 -0.76 7.48 41.12
CA PRO A 374 -1.46 6.63 40.17
C PRO A 374 -1.12 7.03 38.72
N GLN A 375 -1.14 6.07 37.79
CA GLN A 375 -1.05 6.36 36.37
C GLN A 375 -2.29 7.15 35.93
N ALA A 376 -2.08 8.28 35.24
CA ALA A 376 -3.16 9.11 34.69
C ALA A 376 -3.76 8.47 33.45
N LEU A 377 -4.73 7.57 33.60
CA LEU A 377 -5.38 6.81 32.56
C LEU A 377 -6.85 7.20 32.40
N THR A 378 -7.27 7.37 31.16
CA THR A 378 -8.68 7.42 30.78
C THR A 378 -9.05 6.13 30.05
N THR A 379 -10.17 5.49 30.44
CA THR A 379 -10.67 4.30 29.77
C THR A 379 -11.87 4.65 28.92
N HIS A 380 -11.79 4.35 27.64
CA HIS A 380 -12.88 4.45 26.66
C HIS A 380 -13.40 3.06 26.33
N VAL A 381 -14.70 2.83 26.52
CA VAL A 381 -15.31 1.55 26.18
C VAL A 381 -15.83 1.63 24.74
N GLU A 382 -15.12 0.99 23.82
CA GLU A 382 -15.52 0.86 22.42
C GLU A 382 -16.43 -0.36 22.23
N THR A 383 -17.33 -0.29 21.25
CA THR A 383 -18.20 -1.42 20.89
C THR A 383 -17.85 -1.87 19.45
N ILE A 384 -17.41 -3.11 19.32
CA ILE A 384 -17.14 -3.73 18.02
C ILE A 384 -18.35 -4.59 17.65
N ARG A 385 -19.07 -4.22 16.60
CA ARG A 385 -20.18 -4.99 16.07
C ARG A 385 -19.64 -6.13 15.20
N VAL A 386 -20.26 -7.32 15.34
CA VAL A 386 -19.80 -8.54 14.66
C VAL A 386 -20.99 -9.17 13.94
N ALA A 387 -20.92 -9.29 12.61
CA ALA A 387 -21.98 -9.93 11.84
C ALA A 387 -22.20 -11.39 12.29
N GLY A 388 -23.44 -11.71 12.59
CA GLY A 388 -23.83 -13.07 13.05
C GLY A 388 -23.44 -13.40 14.50
N ALA A 389 -22.94 -12.44 15.29
CA ALA A 389 -22.58 -12.64 16.69
C ALA A 389 -22.97 -11.43 17.57
N ALA A 390 -22.84 -11.58 18.90
CA ALA A 390 -23.03 -10.47 19.81
C ALA A 390 -21.91 -9.42 19.65
N PRO A 391 -22.22 -8.11 19.86
CA PRO A 391 -21.19 -7.07 19.90
C PRO A 391 -20.16 -7.34 21.00
N VAL A 392 -18.91 -6.97 20.74
CA VAL A 392 -17.81 -7.13 21.70
C VAL A 392 -17.51 -5.77 22.35
N SER A 393 -17.51 -5.73 23.68
CA SER A 393 -17.03 -4.58 24.46
C SER A 393 -15.49 -4.59 24.49
N PHE A 394 -14.87 -3.48 24.07
CA PHE A 394 -13.41 -3.36 23.96
C PHE A 394 -12.93 -2.10 24.69
N PRO A 395 -12.36 -2.24 25.91
CA PRO A 395 -11.84 -1.10 26.64
C PRO A 395 -10.48 -0.65 26.06
N VAL A 396 -10.35 0.63 25.76
CA VAL A 396 -9.11 1.28 25.34
C VAL A 396 -8.64 2.19 26.46
N ARG A 397 -7.47 1.91 27.03
CA ARG A 397 -6.79 2.77 28.01
C ARG A 397 -5.94 3.80 27.28
N GLU A 398 -6.00 5.04 27.70
CA GLU A 398 -5.36 6.17 27.01
C GLU A 398 -4.76 7.15 28.02
N THR A 399 -3.62 7.75 27.64
CA THR A 399 -2.95 8.84 28.35
C THR A 399 -2.93 10.11 27.50
N ALA A 400 -2.31 11.20 27.96
CA ALA A 400 -2.04 12.38 27.14
C ALA A 400 -1.14 12.08 25.91
N TRP A 401 -0.35 11.02 25.96
CA TRP A 401 0.47 10.55 24.83
C TRP A 401 -0.35 9.82 23.77
N GLY A 402 -1.36 9.08 24.17
CA GLY A 402 -2.20 8.28 23.30
C GLY A 402 -2.61 6.95 23.95
N PRO A 403 -3.08 5.98 23.15
CA PRO A 403 -3.51 4.68 23.64
C PRO A 403 -2.34 3.83 24.16
N ILE A 404 -2.62 3.02 25.18
CA ILE A 404 -1.68 2.03 25.71
C ILE A 404 -1.71 0.80 24.80
N LEU A 405 -0.57 0.48 24.19
CA LEU A 405 -0.44 -0.70 23.33
C LEU A 405 0.21 -1.87 24.04
N HIS A 406 1.13 -1.61 24.97
CA HIS A 406 1.86 -2.66 25.69
C HIS A 406 1.90 -2.36 27.20
N GLU A 407 1.99 -3.42 27.99
CA GLU A 407 2.22 -3.39 29.43
C GLU A 407 3.42 -4.29 29.72
N ASN A 408 4.46 -3.73 30.33
CA ASN A 408 5.69 -4.43 30.65
C ASN A 408 5.53 -5.23 31.96
N ALA A 409 6.39 -6.24 32.20
CA ALA A 409 6.33 -7.10 33.35
C ALA A 409 6.53 -6.35 34.71
N ASP A 410 7.18 -5.18 34.68
CA ASP A 410 7.37 -4.30 35.83
C ASP A 410 6.14 -3.40 36.10
N GLY A 411 5.06 -3.51 35.30
CA GLY A 411 3.87 -2.67 35.44
C GLY A 411 3.98 -1.29 34.75
N SER A 412 5.09 -0.99 34.11
CA SER A 412 5.17 0.18 33.22
C SER A 412 4.36 -0.04 31.93
N LEU A 413 3.85 1.06 31.36
CA LEU A 413 2.98 1.01 30.19
C LEU A 413 3.64 1.74 29.02
N LEU A 414 3.44 1.24 27.79
CA LEU A 414 3.86 1.94 26.58
C LEU A 414 2.64 2.58 25.90
N ALA A 415 2.63 3.92 25.91
CA ALA A 415 1.63 4.73 25.24
C ALA A 415 2.15 5.13 23.86
N LEU A 416 1.33 4.95 22.80
CA LEU A 416 1.68 5.32 21.44
C LEU A 416 1.15 6.70 21.08
N ARG A 417 2.03 7.58 20.64
CA ARG A 417 1.67 8.81 19.94
C ARG A 417 1.99 8.65 18.45
N TRP A 418 0.98 8.69 17.64
CA TRP A 418 1.08 8.56 16.17
C TRP A 418 0.41 9.76 15.48
N ALA A 419 1.06 10.34 14.48
CA ALA A 419 0.58 11.54 13.79
C ALA A 419 -0.89 11.41 13.32
N ALA A 420 -1.30 10.23 12.84
CA ALA A 420 -2.67 9.96 12.42
C ALA A 420 -3.73 10.11 13.53
N GLN A 421 -3.34 10.04 14.81
CA GLN A 421 -4.25 10.18 15.94
C GLN A 421 -4.56 11.65 16.30
N LEU A 422 -3.88 12.60 15.67
CA LEU A 422 -3.88 14.00 16.08
C LEU A 422 -4.75 14.88 15.16
N PRO A 423 -5.38 15.95 15.69
CA PRO A 423 -6.01 16.95 14.86
C PRO A 423 -5.02 17.53 13.85
N GLY A 424 -5.46 17.69 12.60
CA GLY A 424 -4.59 18.14 11.50
C GLY A 424 -3.87 17.02 10.74
N ALA A 425 -3.95 15.75 11.18
CA ALA A 425 -3.45 14.62 10.42
C ALA A 425 -4.04 14.56 9.01
N ILE A 426 -5.35 14.72 8.87
CA ILE A 426 -6.01 14.98 7.59
C ILE A 426 -6.53 16.43 7.59
N ARG A 427 -6.23 17.14 6.48
CA ARG A 427 -6.78 18.46 6.13
C ARG A 427 -7.01 18.50 4.63
N LEU A 428 -8.25 18.73 4.25
CA LEU A 428 -8.68 18.72 2.85
C LEU A 428 -8.20 19.92 2.02
N ASP A 429 -7.46 20.88 2.63
CA ASP A 429 -6.80 21.97 1.91
C ASP A 429 -5.99 21.45 0.69
N PHE A 430 -5.53 20.21 0.73
CA PHE A 430 -4.88 19.54 -0.39
C PHE A 430 -5.70 19.53 -1.70
N ALA A 431 -7.04 19.55 -1.62
CA ALA A 431 -7.91 19.61 -2.80
C ALA A 431 -7.67 20.89 -3.64
N GLN A 432 -7.15 21.96 -3.02
CA GLN A 432 -6.81 23.22 -3.69
C GLN A 432 -5.58 23.09 -4.64
N MET A 433 -4.87 21.95 -4.64
CA MET A 433 -3.84 21.67 -5.63
C MET A 433 -4.41 21.75 -7.07
N SER A 434 -5.70 21.44 -7.24
CA SER A 434 -6.41 21.54 -8.51
C SER A 434 -6.51 22.96 -9.09
N SER A 435 -6.30 24.01 -8.28
CA SER A 435 -6.31 25.43 -8.70
C SER A 435 -4.94 26.13 -8.55
N ALA A 436 -3.88 25.40 -8.20
CA ALA A 436 -2.53 25.97 -8.07
C ALA A 436 -2.02 26.48 -9.42
N ALA A 437 -1.50 27.73 -9.44
CA ALA A 437 -1.04 28.41 -10.65
C ALA A 437 0.42 28.10 -11.02
N ASP A 438 1.23 27.80 -10.02
CA ASP A 438 2.68 27.61 -10.14
C ASP A 438 3.23 26.84 -8.90
N LEU A 439 4.54 26.63 -8.85
CA LEU A 439 5.21 25.97 -7.72
C LEU A 439 4.98 26.70 -6.39
N GLN A 440 4.91 28.05 -6.39
CA GLN A 440 4.72 28.82 -5.16
C GLN A 440 3.30 28.63 -4.60
N ALA A 441 2.30 28.65 -5.46
CA ALA A 441 0.92 28.38 -5.09
C ALA A 441 0.76 26.93 -4.58
N ALA A 442 1.39 25.95 -5.25
CA ALA A 442 1.39 24.56 -4.83
C ALA A 442 2.05 24.37 -3.45
N PHE A 443 3.16 25.08 -3.17
CA PHE A 443 3.79 25.06 -1.84
C PHE A 443 2.89 25.66 -0.76
N ALA A 444 2.20 26.75 -1.06
CA ALA A 444 1.23 27.34 -0.13
C ALA A 444 0.04 26.41 0.17
N VAL A 445 -0.37 25.57 -0.79
CA VAL A 445 -1.34 24.48 -0.54
C VAL A 445 -0.71 23.41 0.34
N ALA A 446 0.52 22.97 0.04
CA ALA A 446 1.22 21.96 0.80
C ALA A 446 1.44 22.33 2.26
N ASP A 447 1.69 23.62 2.57
CA ASP A 447 1.83 24.15 3.95
C ASP A 447 0.56 23.96 4.81
N ARG A 448 -0.60 23.88 4.19
CA ARG A 448 -1.88 23.70 4.87
C ARG A 448 -2.41 22.28 4.81
N SER A 449 -1.80 21.40 4.02
CA SER A 449 -2.30 20.07 3.75
C SER A 449 -1.95 19.09 4.85
N GLY A 450 -2.95 18.38 5.39
CA GLY A 450 -2.77 17.22 6.27
C GLY A 450 -3.00 15.95 5.46
N ILE A 451 -1.94 15.20 5.22
CA ILE A 451 -1.93 13.88 4.57
C ILE A 451 -0.83 13.03 5.24
N PRO A 452 -0.75 11.70 5.02
CA PRO A 452 0.46 10.95 5.39
C PRO A 452 1.71 11.65 4.85
N ALA A 453 2.78 11.72 5.62
CA ALA A 453 4.01 12.42 5.23
C ALA A 453 4.61 11.82 3.95
N GLN A 454 4.71 12.63 2.88
CA GLN A 454 5.13 12.21 1.55
C GLN A 454 6.28 13.08 1.02
N ASN A 455 7.07 12.52 0.10
CA ASN A 455 7.88 13.31 -0.84
C ASN A 455 6.95 13.81 -1.95
N LEU A 456 6.75 15.10 -2.06
CA LEU A 456 6.01 15.74 -3.14
C LEU A 456 6.99 16.20 -4.21
N LEU A 457 6.83 15.73 -5.44
CA LEU A 457 7.45 16.33 -6.61
C LEU A 457 6.44 17.16 -7.39
N LEU A 458 6.91 18.29 -7.88
CA LEU A 458 6.14 19.25 -8.65
C LEU A 458 6.87 19.58 -9.96
N ALA A 459 6.07 19.74 -11.00
CA ALA A 459 6.49 20.43 -12.22
C ALA A 459 5.49 21.55 -12.53
N ASP A 460 5.96 22.69 -13.06
CA ASP A 460 5.05 23.76 -13.51
C ASP A 460 5.17 24.04 -15.01
N ARG A 461 4.17 24.73 -15.54
CA ARG A 461 4.07 25.07 -16.97
C ARG A 461 5.21 25.95 -17.47
N SER A 462 5.94 26.64 -16.58
CA SER A 462 7.12 27.44 -16.94
C SER A 462 8.39 26.60 -17.13
N GLY A 463 8.33 25.30 -16.93
CA GLY A 463 9.45 24.38 -17.09
C GLY A 463 10.26 24.13 -15.82
N ARG A 464 9.78 24.57 -14.65
CA ARG A 464 10.45 24.42 -13.36
C ARG A 464 10.02 23.15 -12.65
N ILE A 465 10.90 22.62 -11.81
CA ILE A 465 10.62 21.46 -10.94
C ILE A 465 10.98 21.76 -9.48
N ALA A 466 10.29 21.10 -8.56
CA ALA A 466 10.58 21.20 -7.14
C ALA A 466 10.28 19.88 -6.41
N TRP A 467 11.02 19.67 -5.32
CA TRP A 467 10.72 18.68 -4.29
C TRP A 467 10.44 19.37 -2.96
N ARG A 468 9.50 18.84 -2.20
CA ARG A 468 9.36 19.14 -0.77
C ARG A 468 8.75 17.97 -0.01
N LEU A 469 8.99 17.95 1.30
CA LEU A 469 8.24 17.10 2.20
C LEU A 469 6.85 17.72 2.44
N ILE A 470 5.78 16.94 2.32
CA ILE A 470 4.38 17.37 2.56
C ILE A 470 3.70 16.47 3.59
N GLY A 471 2.70 16.98 4.27
CA GLY A 471 1.84 16.25 5.20
C GLY A 471 2.18 16.46 6.67
N ALA A 472 1.43 15.77 7.52
CA ALA A 472 1.50 15.93 8.97
C ALA A 472 2.78 15.32 9.54
N ARG A 473 3.64 16.15 10.12
CA ARG A 473 4.92 15.77 10.73
C ARG A 473 4.91 16.06 12.22
N PRO A 474 5.52 15.21 13.08
CA PRO A 474 5.71 15.51 14.50
C PRO A 474 6.48 16.80 14.73
N LEU A 475 5.97 17.66 15.62
CA LEU A 475 6.70 18.81 16.14
C LEU A 475 7.26 18.45 17.51
N ARG A 476 8.35 17.66 17.52
CA ARG A 476 9.03 17.22 18.73
C ARG A 476 9.78 18.36 19.41
N ASN A 477 9.75 18.40 20.75
CA ASN A 477 10.63 19.31 21.52
C ASN A 477 12.04 18.70 21.67
N ALA A 478 12.99 19.47 22.15
CA ALA A 478 14.40 19.06 22.24
C ALA A 478 14.64 17.82 23.12
N GLY A 479 13.74 17.50 24.03
CA GLY A 479 13.80 16.28 24.86
C GLY A 479 13.34 15.00 24.17
N CYS A 480 12.73 15.11 22.98
CA CYS A 480 12.26 13.95 22.23
C CYS A 480 13.30 13.51 21.19
N SER A 481 13.50 12.19 21.07
CA SER A 481 14.30 11.58 20.00
C SER A 481 13.39 10.78 19.06
N PRO A 482 13.53 10.90 17.74
CA PRO A 482 12.76 10.10 16.79
C PRO A 482 13.26 8.64 16.67
N SER A 483 14.15 8.18 17.53
CA SER A 483 14.75 6.84 17.46
C SER A 483 14.71 6.06 18.75
N GLY A 484 13.89 6.46 19.72
CA GLY A 484 13.84 5.78 21.01
C GLY A 484 12.56 6.02 21.79
N ILE A 485 12.26 5.09 22.70
CA ILE A 485 11.13 5.23 23.63
C ILE A 485 11.39 6.42 24.56
N ALA A 486 10.45 7.35 24.63
CA ALA A 486 10.54 8.49 25.55
C ALA A 486 10.33 8.05 26.99
N GLU A 487 11.34 8.23 27.85
CA GLU A 487 11.21 8.02 29.29
C GLU A 487 10.55 9.27 29.89
N LEU A 488 9.41 9.12 30.57
CA LEU A 488 8.71 10.20 31.24
C LEU A 488 9.17 10.30 32.68
N ALA A 489 9.54 11.53 33.11
CA ALA A 489 9.90 11.78 34.49
C ALA A 489 8.72 11.46 35.42
N THR A 490 9.07 10.91 36.62
CA THR A 490 8.09 10.53 37.66
C THR A 490 7.41 11.73 38.33
N SER A 491 7.65 12.96 37.86
CA SER A 491 7.18 14.19 38.52
C SER A 491 5.78 14.58 38.03
N PRO A 492 4.81 14.83 38.91
CA PRO A 492 3.41 15.13 38.55
C PRO A 492 3.19 16.46 37.79
N GLN A 493 4.19 17.33 37.71
CA GLN A 493 4.08 18.66 37.09
C GLN A 493 4.22 18.65 35.54
N ALA A 494 4.83 17.62 34.95
CA ALA A 494 5.06 17.56 33.50
C ALA A 494 3.87 17.04 32.71
N SER A 495 2.91 16.33 33.32
CA SER A 495 1.86 15.60 32.61
C SER A 495 0.63 16.41 32.24
N ASN A 496 0.46 17.64 32.71
CA ASN A 496 -0.77 18.45 32.50
C ASN A 496 -0.59 19.77 31.77
N GLN A 497 0.61 20.10 31.28
CA GLN A 497 0.75 21.27 30.43
C GLN A 497 0.32 20.95 28.99
N ALA A 498 -0.91 21.30 28.65
CA ALA A 498 -1.33 21.48 27.27
C ALA A 498 -0.42 22.53 26.64
N LEU A 499 0.23 22.21 25.51
CA LEU A 499 0.99 23.19 24.75
C LEU A 499 0.07 24.37 24.40
N PRO A 500 0.50 25.64 24.60
CA PRO A 500 -0.29 26.78 24.19
C PRO A 500 -0.46 26.77 22.66
N ALA A 501 -1.67 27.07 22.23
CA ALA A 501 -1.96 27.36 20.82
C ALA A 501 -1.01 28.48 20.36
N ALA A 502 -0.41 28.32 19.19
CA ALA A 502 0.55 29.21 18.60
C ALA A 502 0.09 30.67 18.64
N ALA A 503 0.65 31.44 19.55
CA ALA A 503 0.61 32.91 19.54
C ALA A 503 2.00 33.36 19.93
N GLY A 504 2.59 34.17 19.06
CA GLY A 504 3.91 34.70 19.19
C GLY A 504 4.17 35.33 20.57
N ALA A 505 5.22 34.88 21.20
CA ALA A 505 5.76 35.56 22.36
C ALA A 505 7.25 35.30 22.54
N ALA A 506 7.90 36.33 22.91
CA ALA A 506 9.28 36.49 23.26
C ALA A 506 9.70 35.66 24.47
N ALA A 507 10.97 35.28 24.45
CA ALA A 507 11.91 35.13 25.53
C ALA A 507 11.82 33.90 26.47
N SER A 508 12.76 32.96 26.26
CA SER A 508 13.67 32.36 27.19
C SER A 508 13.09 31.78 28.50
N GLU A 509 12.29 30.70 28.38
CA GLU A 509 12.40 29.63 29.35
C GLU A 509 13.31 28.53 28.76
N PRO A 510 14.17 27.85 29.58
CA PRO A 510 14.97 26.76 29.08
C PRO A 510 14.05 25.68 28.50
N ALA A 511 14.40 25.20 27.30
CA ALA A 511 13.63 24.12 26.65
C ALA A 511 13.44 22.95 27.61
N PRO A 512 12.24 22.36 27.71
CA PRO A 512 12.00 21.20 28.57
C PRO A 512 13.01 20.11 28.25
N THR A 513 13.69 19.58 29.25
CA THR A 513 14.60 18.43 29.11
C THR A 513 13.84 17.14 28.89
N ASP A 514 12.55 17.11 29.25
CA ASP A 514 11.67 15.95 29.11
C ASP A 514 10.96 15.97 27.75
N CYS A 515 10.73 14.78 27.21
CA CYS A 515 9.92 14.64 26.00
C CYS A 515 8.44 14.89 26.31
N LEU A 516 7.83 15.85 25.61
CA LEU A 516 6.42 16.20 25.77
C LEU A 516 5.56 15.65 24.61
N PRO A 517 4.26 15.39 24.86
CA PRO A 517 3.34 15.00 23.78
C PRO A 517 3.28 16.07 22.69
N TRP A 518 3.85 15.76 21.54
CA TRP A 518 4.02 16.69 20.42
C TRP A 518 2.75 16.79 19.56
N PRO A 519 2.44 17.97 18.97
CA PRO A 519 1.44 18.15 17.92
C PRO A 519 2.04 17.84 16.54
N VAL A 520 1.19 17.84 15.50
CA VAL A 520 1.64 17.80 14.10
C VAL A 520 1.71 19.18 13.47
N ARG A 521 2.59 19.33 12.48
CA ARG A 521 2.69 20.51 11.60
C ARG A 521 2.85 20.07 10.14
N SER A 522 2.44 20.94 9.20
CA SER A 522 2.59 20.72 7.75
C SER A 522 3.49 21.77 7.09
N ASP A 523 3.62 22.94 7.67
CA ASP A 523 4.44 24.06 7.21
C ASP A 523 5.94 23.89 7.55
N GLU A 524 6.80 24.78 7.05
CA GLU A 524 8.25 24.78 7.30
C GLU A 524 8.90 23.41 7.00
N ALA A 525 8.52 22.81 5.89
CA ALA A 525 9.06 21.52 5.46
C ALA A 525 10.36 21.70 4.64
N PRO A 526 11.31 20.75 4.70
CA PRO A 526 12.44 20.74 3.77
C PRO A 526 11.97 20.78 2.31
N ALA A 527 12.65 21.56 1.48
CA ALA A 527 12.31 21.73 0.05
C ALA A 527 13.56 21.97 -0.80
N LEU A 528 13.48 21.64 -2.08
CA LEU A 528 14.47 21.88 -3.12
C LEU A 528 13.75 22.39 -4.37
N ILE A 529 14.01 23.62 -4.75
CA ILE A 529 13.42 24.27 -5.93
C ILE A 529 14.53 24.47 -6.95
N ASP A 530 14.24 24.20 -8.23
CA ASP A 530 15.17 24.37 -9.35
C ASP A 530 16.55 23.75 -9.05
N PRO A 531 16.64 22.43 -8.87
CA PRO A 531 17.88 21.77 -8.51
C PRO A 531 18.99 22.04 -9.55
N PRO A 532 20.24 22.27 -9.13
CA PRO A 532 21.36 22.49 -10.09
C PRO A 532 21.58 21.31 -11.05
N SER A 533 21.10 20.12 -10.70
CA SER A 533 21.14 18.92 -11.54
C SER A 533 20.09 18.92 -12.66
N HIS A 534 19.12 19.85 -12.63
CA HIS A 534 17.96 19.86 -13.51
C HIS A 534 17.10 18.59 -13.44
N ARG A 535 17.28 17.77 -12.38
CA ARG A 535 16.65 16.48 -12.18
C ARG A 535 16.27 16.28 -10.70
N LEU A 536 15.19 15.56 -10.47
CA LEU A 536 14.76 15.13 -9.14
C LEU A 536 14.40 13.63 -9.19
N TRP A 537 14.62 12.92 -8.07
CA TRP A 537 14.28 11.50 -7.94
C TRP A 537 13.98 11.16 -6.49
N THR A 538 12.94 10.35 -6.27
CA THR A 538 12.60 9.73 -4.98
C THR A 538 12.09 8.32 -5.21
N ALA A 539 12.47 7.39 -4.32
CA ALA A 539 12.04 6.00 -4.38
C ALA A 539 12.00 5.37 -2.99
N ASN A 540 11.40 6.08 -2.01
CA ASN A 540 11.22 5.68 -0.62
C ASN A 540 12.51 5.50 0.20
N SER A 541 13.67 5.72 -0.38
CA SER A 541 14.94 5.76 0.34
C SER A 541 15.17 7.13 0.97
N ARG A 542 16.23 7.25 1.77
CA ARG A 542 16.61 8.50 2.40
C ARG A 542 16.85 9.61 1.36
N ILE A 543 16.20 10.76 1.57
CA ILE A 543 16.30 11.95 0.69
C ILE A 543 17.23 13.01 1.28
N VAL A 544 17.22 13.15 2.60
CA VAL A 544 17.85 14.25 3.36
C VAL A 544 19.25 13.89 3.85
N ASP A 545 20.03 14.90 4.23
CA ASP A 545 21.34 14.70 4.85
C ASP A 545 21.23 14.15 6.29
N ALA A 546 22.40 13.85 6.91
CA ALA A 546 22.45 13.26 8.24
C ALA A 546 21.88 14.18 9.34
N GLN A 547 22.02 15.52 9.19
CA GLN A 547 21.50 16.49 10.17
C GLN A 547 19.97 16.55 10.15
N GLN A 548 19.38 16.61 8.97
CA GLN A 548 17.94 16.59 8.79
C GLN A 548 17.35 15.23 9.18
N LEU A 549 18.06 14.14 8.90
CA LEU A 549 17.66 12.79 9.30
C LEU A 549 17.55 12.66 10.83
N ALA A 550 18.46 13.26 11.59
CA ALA A 550 18.41 13.26 13.06
C ALA A 550 17.13 13.92 13.61
N THR A 551 16.52 14.85 12.86
CA THR A 551 15.26 15.50 13.24
C THR A 551 14.03 14.76 12.73
N LEU A 552 14.08 14.26 11.49
CA LEU A 552 12.95 13.63 10.83
C LEU A 552 12.80 12.14 11.17
N GLY A 553 13.87 11.51 11.62
CA GLY A 553 13.91 10.09 11.95
C GLY A 553 13.80 9.15 10.74
N ASN A 554 13.77 7.85 11.03
CA ASN A 554 13.71 6.77 10.06
C ASN A 554 12.70 5.71 10.51
N ALA A 555 11.54 5.68 9.89
CA ALA A 555 10.50 4.66 10.09
C ALA A 555 10.62 3.48 9.12
N GLY A 556 11.78 3.26 8.51
CA GLY A 556 12.04 2.15 7.59
C GLY A 556 12.26 2.59 6.14
N TYR A 557 13.12 3.59 5.91
CA TYR A 557 13.56 3.95 4.54
C TYR A 557 13.98 2.70 3.77
N ASP A 558 13.49 2.59 2.54
CA ASP A 558 13.84 1.49 1.65
C ASP A 558 15.32 1.55 1.20
N LEU A 559 15.85 0.41 0.72
CA LEU A 559 17.19 0.37 0.13
C LEU A 559 17.26 1.33 -1.07
N GLY A 560 18.35 2.11 -1.14
CA GLY A 560 18.51 3.11 -2.17
C GLY A 560 18.71 2.59 -3.60
N ALA A 561 18.69 1.27 -3.83
CA ALA A 561 18.97 0.66 -5.13
C ALA A 561 18.06 1.20 -6.26
N ARG A 562 16.75 1.33 -6.03
CA ARG A 562 15.80 1.92 -7.00
C ARG A 562 16.12 3.39 -7.27
N ALA A 563 16.30 4.17 -6.20
CA ALA A 563 16.62 5.60 -6.31
C ALA A 563 17.93 5.84 -7.06
N GLN A 564 18.96 5.02 -6.79
CA GLN A 564 20.25 5.09 -7.48
C GLN A 564 20.09 4.77 -8.97
N GLN A 565 19.36 3.70 -9.32
CA GLN A 565 19.14 3.31 -10.71
C GLN A 565 18.35 4.38 -11.47
N ILE A 566 17.28 4.95 -10.89
CA ILE A 566 16.52 6.07 -11.47
C ILE A 566 17.44 7.29 -11.69
N ARG A 567 18.23 7.66 -10.67
CA ARG A 567 19.20 8.75 -10.78
C ARG A 567 20.15 8.51 -11.94
N ASP A 568 20.77 7.33 -12.00
CA ASP A 568 21.78 7.01 -13.00
C ASP A 568 21.17 7.00 -14.42
N ASP A 569 19.93 6.52 -14.58
CA ASP A 569 19.19 6.59 -15.84
C ASP A 569 18.86 8.02 -16.26
N LEU A 570 18.48 8.87 -15.29
CA LEU A 570 18.28 10.30 -15.55
C LEU A 570 19.58 11.01 -15.98
N PHE A 571 20.73 10.65 -15.40
CA PHE A 571 22.02 11.24 -15.76
C PHE A 571 22.63 10.65 -17.06
N ALA A 572 22.21 9.46 -17.46
CA ALA A 572 22.65 8.85 -18.71
C ALA A 572 22.10 9.56 -19.97
N ARG A 573 21.10 10.44 -19.82
CA ARG A 573 20.45 11.16 -20.93
C ARG A 573 20.58 12.68 -20.78
N GLN A 574 20.61 13.38 -21.92
CA GLN A 574 20.69 14.85 -22.00
C GLN A 574 19.37 15.48 -22.47
N ARG A 575 18.48 14.71 -23.07
CA ARG A 575 17.17 15.16 -23.56
C ARG A 575 16.11 14.12 -23.24
N PHE A 576 14.91 14.61 -22.90
CA PHE A 576 13.80 13.78 -22.47
C PHE A 576 12.51 14.17 -23.16
N ASN A 577 11.65 13.18 -23.30
CA ASN A 577 10.22 13.27 -23.56
C ASN A 577 9.48 12.27 -22.62
N GLU A 578 8.17 12.23 -22.67
CA GLU A 578 7.34 11.40 -21.79
C GLU A 578 7.64 9.90 -21.94
N ARG A 579 8.02 9.43 -23.14
CA ARG A 579 8.36 8.01 -23.36
C ARG A 579 9.70 7.64 -22.74
N ASP A 580 10.64 8.58 -22.64
CA ASP A 580 11.92 8.35 -22.00
C ASP A 580 11.75 8.17 -20.49
N LEU A 581 10.83 8.93 -19.86
CA LEU A 581 10.53 8.77 -18.44
C LEU A 581 9.74 7.46 -18.20
N LEU A 582 8.79 7.11 -19.07
CA LEU A 582 8.13 5.80 -19.01
C LEU A 582 9.14 4.65 -19.13
N ALA A 583 10.16 4.78 -19.99
CA ALA A 583 11.20 3.75 -20.13
C ALA A 583 11.97 3.52 -18.82
N ILE A 584 12.20 4.58 -18.02
CA ILE A 584 12.78 4.48 -16.67
C ILE A 584 11.82 3.74 -15.71
N GLN A 585 10.51 4.05 -15.72
CA GLN A 585 9.52 3.32 -14.91
C GLN A 585 9.41 1.83 -15.29
N LEU A 586 9.79 1.47 -16.51
CA LEU A 586 9.75 0.11 -17.03
C LEU A 586 11.12 -0.59 -17.00
N ASP A 587 12.15 0.04 -16.43
CA ASP A 587 13.48 -0.55 -16.33
C ASP A 587 13.49 -1.73 -15.34
N ASP A 588 13.70 -2.93 -15.86
CA ASP A 588 13.79 -4.19 -15.13
C ASP A 588 15.22 -4.74 -15.03
N ARG A 589 16.25 -3.89 -15.28
CA ARG A 589 17.65 -4.28 -15.12
C ARG A 589 17.96 -4.60 -13.66
N ALA A 590 18.58 -5.72 -13.42
CA ALA A 590 18.92 -6.26 -12.10
C ALA A 590 20.27 -5.74 -11.60
N VAL A 591 20.45 -4.39 -11.56
CA VAL A 591 21.72 -3.74 -11.24
C VAL A 591 22.24 -4.18 -9.87
N LEU A 592 21.37 -4.18 -8.84
CA LEU A 592 21.69 -4.66 -7.50
C LEU A 592 22.17 -6.11 -7.51
N LEU A 593 21.49 -6.99 -8.26
CA LEU A 593 21.75 -8.42 -8.22
C LEU A 593 22.99 -8.84 -9.03
N THR A 594 23.57 -7.98 -9.84
CA THR A 594 24.77 -8.32 -10.62
C THR A 594 25.94 -8.72 -9.70
N ARG A 595 26.19 -8.02 -8.60
CA ARG A 595 27.22 -8.39 -7.62
C ARG A 595 26.90 -9.70 -6.89
N TRP A 596 25.60 -10.00 -6.66
CA TRP A 596 25.15 -11.24 -6.06
C TRP A 596 25.31 -12.43 -7.01
N TRP A 597 25.07 -12.22 -8.30
CA TRP A 597 25.39 -13.20 -9.33
C TRP A 597 26.88 -13.55 -9.34
N GLN A 598 27.77 -12.53 -9.33
CA GLN A 598 29.23 -12.75 -9.27
C GLN A 598 29.63 -13.53 -8.02
N LEU A 599 29.05 -13.21 -6.86
CA LEU A 599 29.28 -13.92 -5.61
C LEU A 599 28.80 -15.38 -5.71
N LEU A 600 27.60 -15.62 -6.22
CA LEU A 600 27.07 -16.98 -6.43
C LEU A 600 27.99 -17.78 -7.38
N ARG A 601 28.45 -17.19 -8.48
CA ARG A 601 29.39 -17.82 -9.40
C ARG A 601 30.66 -18.29 -8.68
N SER A 602 31.24 -17.46 -7.83
CA SER A 602 32.42 -17.83 -7.06
C SER A 602 32.20 -19.02 -6.09
N VAL A 603 30.98 -19.24 -5.65
CA VAL A 603 30.59 -20.37 -4.77
C VAL A 603 30.42 -21.67 -5.56
N VAL A 604 29.83 -21.60 -6.77
CA VAL A 604 29.38 -22.82 -7.49
C VAL A 604 30.37 -23.32 -8.54
N GLU A 605 31.26 -22.48 -9.10
CA GLU A 605 32.13 -22.80 -10.24
C GLU A 605 33.08 -23.96 -10.01
N HIS A 606 33.50 -24.20 -8.78
CA HIS A 606 34.45 -25.26 -8.44
C HIS A 606 33.88 -26.30 -7.48
N SER A 607 32.55 -26.32 -7.32
CA SER A 607 31.88 -27.22 -6.40
C SER A 607 31.68 -28.63 -7.01
N ASN A 608 31.98 -29.66 -6.20
CA ASN A 608 31.66 -31.05 -6.53
C ASN A 608 30.25 -31.48 -6.05
N ASP A 609 29.50 -30.56 -5.41
CA ASP A 609 28.14 -30.81 -4.95
C ASP A 609 27.17 -30.81 -6.15
N PRO A 610 26.43 -31.92 -6.39
CA PRO A 610 25.51 -32.01 -7.52
C PRO A 610 24.43 -30.90 -7.55
N ALA A 611 23.96 -30.43 -6.38
CA ALA A 611 22.99 -29.36 -6.28
C ALA A 611 23.60 -28.04 -6.74
N LEU A 612 24.82 -27.73 -6.31
CA LEU A 612 25.53 -26.52 -6.72
C LEU A 612 25.95 -26.55 -8.20
N GLN A 613 26.24 -27.73 -8.75
CA GLN A 613 26.50 -27.89 -10.20
C GLN A 613 25.26 -27.58 -11.05
N GLN A 614 24.07 -27.95 -10.59
CA GLN A 614 22.83 -27.56 -11.28
C GLN A 614 22.62 -26.03 -11.28
N ILE A 615 22.91 -25.37 -10.16
CA ILE A 615 22.89 -23.89 -10.08
C ILE A 615 23.96 -23.29 -11.00
N GLU A 616 25.15 -23.85 -11.03
CA GLU A 616 26.23 -23.41 -11.92
C GLU A 616 25.78 -23.39 -13.38
N ILE A 617 25.14 -24.46 -13.85
CA ILE A 617 24.63 -24.58 -15.22
C ILE A 617 23.54 -23.53 -15.47
N ALA A 618 22.56 -23.40 -14.55
CA ALA A 618 21.42 -22.52 -14.69
C ALA A 618 21.77 -21.03 -14.60
N THR A 619 22.89 -20.67 -13.95
CA THR A 619 23.34 -19.27 -13.76
C THR A 619 24.57 -18.90 -14.57
N ARG A 620 25.04 -19.78 -15.45
CA ARG A 620 26.23 -19.53 -16.31
C ARG A 620 26.02 -18.32 -17.21
N GLN A 621 24.78 -18.13 -17.70
CA GLN A 621 24.41 -16.97 -18.46
C GLN A 621 23.58 -16.04 -17.56
N TRP A 622 23.96 -14.76 -17.53
CA TRP A 622 23.31 -13.70 -16.82
C TRP A 622 22.84 -12.64 -17.81
N ASP A 623 21.53 -12.52 -17.97
CA ASP A 623 20.93 -11.50 -18.84
C ASP A 623 20.82 -10.12 -18.14
N GLY A 624 21.01 -10.06 -16.83
CA GLY A 624 20.97 -8.82 -16.06
C GLY A 624 19.58 -8.20 -15.93
N HIS A 625 18.53 -8.97 -16.18
CA HIS A 625 17.14 -8.49 -16.18
C HIS A 625 16.21 -9.39 -15.35
N ALA A 626 15.21 -8.77 -14.70
CA ALA A 626 14.09 -9.48 -14.09
C ALA A 626 13.04 -9.83 -15.17
N SER A 627 13.50 -10.42 -16.26
CA SER A 627 12.63 -10.82 -17.38
C SER A 627 11.86 -12.10 -17.06
N THR A 628 10.66 -12.24 -17.62
CA THR A 628 9.78 -13.39 -17.34
C THR A 628 10.40 -14.72 -17.68
N GLY A 629 11.29 -14.78 -18.70
CA GLY A 629 11.98 -15.99 -19.12
C GLY A 629 13.25 -16.32 -18.33
N SER A 630 13.72 -15.44 -17.42
CA SER A 630 15.02 -15.61 -16.76
C SER A 630 14.94 -16.58 -15.57
N ALA A 631 15.60 -17.74 -15.68
CA ALA A 631 15.82 -18.65 -14.58
C ALA A 631 16.99 -18.19 -13.70
N SER A 632 18.06 -17.63 -14.31
CA SER A 632 19.23 -17.12 -13.59
C SER A 632 18.85 -16.00 -12.63
N TYR A 633 18.02 -15.04 -13.04
CA TYR A 633 17.49 -13.99 -12.16
C TYR A 633 16.82 -14.59 -10.92
N ARG A 634 15.91 -15.53 -11.11
CA ARG A 634 15.16 -16.15 -10.01
C ARG A 634 16.07 -16.85 -9.00
N ILE A 635 17.09 -17.56 -9.48
CA ILE A 635 18.05 -18.28 -8.63
C ILE A 635 18.90 -17.29 -7.84
N VAL A 636 19.46 -16.27 -8.51
CA VAL A 636 20.31 -15.24 -7.86
C VAL A 636 19.53 -14.47 -6.80
N ARG A 637 18.27 -14.13 -7.09
CA ARG A 637 17.38 -13.50 -6.13
C ARG A 637 17.12 -14.39 -4.91
N GLY A 638 16.88 -15.68 -5.14
CA GLY A 638 16.72 -16.68 -4.07
C GLY A 638 17.97 -16.78 -3.20
N PHE A 639 19.15 -16.92 -3.84
CA PHE A 639 20.44 -16.95 -3.15
C PHE A 639 20.67 -15.71 -2.27
N ARG A 640 20.40 -14.51 -2.81
CA ARG A 640 20.50 -13.27 -2.03
C ARG A 640 19.58 -13.32 -0.80
N SER A 641 18.31 -13.69 -0.97
CA SER A 641 17.37 -13.76 0.14
C SER A 641 17.82 -14.74 1.21
N MET A 642 18.17 -15.99 0.84
CA MET A 642 18.64 -17.01 1.79
C MET A 642 19.92 -16.59 2.52
N THR A 643 20.84 -15.92 1.83
CA THR A 643 22.08 -15.40 2.44
C THR A 643 21.78 -14.28 3.45
N ILE A 644 20.94 -13.31 3.09
CA ILE A 644 20.54 -12.23 3.99
C ILE A 644 19.83 -12.79 5.21
N ASP A 645 18.89 -13.72 5.02
CA ASP A 645 18.13 -14.36 6.09
C ASP A 645 19.05 -15.10 7.07
N ALA A 646 20.04 -15.84 6.55
CA ALA A 646 21.02 -16.57 7.38
C ALA A 646 21.90 -15.63 8.20
N VAL A 647 22.39 -14.54 7.59
CA VAL A 647 23.22 -13.54 8.31
C VAL A 647 22.38 -12.78 9.33
N GLN A 648 21.17 -12.34 8.96
CA GLN A 648 20.25 -11.65 9.86
C GLN A 648 19.88 -12.54 11.07
N ALA A 649 19.64 -13.83 10.82
CA ALA A 649 19.37 -14.80 11.88
C ALA A 649 20.51 -14.85 12.91
N GLY A 650 21.75 -14.87 12.44
CA GLY A 650 22.95 -14.85 13.29
C GLY A 650 23.07 -13.56 14.11
N LEU A 651 22.87 -12.40 13.47
CA LEU A 651 22.94 -11.08 14.12
C LEU A 651 21.85 -10.90 15.18
N LEU A 652 20.65 -11.45 14.97
CA LEU A 652 19.50 -11.33 15.87
C LEU A 652 19.41 -12.46 16.90
N ALA A 653 20.20 -13.53 16.76
CA ALA A 653 20.17 -14.68 17.66
C ALA A 653 20.35 -14.31 19.14
N PRO A 654 21.29 -13.43 19.53
CA PRO A 654 21.45 -13.03 20.93
C PRO A 654 20.20 -12.33 21.49
N ALA A 655 19.60 -11.44 20.72
CA ALA A 655 18.36 -10.76 21.12
C ALA A 655 17.19 -11.74 21.29
N LYS A 656 17.05 -12.67 20.34
CA LYS A 656 16.01 -13.71 20.41
C LYS A 656 16.18 -14.62 21.62
N ALA A 657 17.42 -14.99 21.95
CA ALA A 657 17.71 -15.79 23.13
C ALA A 657 17.36 -15.07 24.43
N ALA A 658 17.63 -13.77 24.50
CA ALA A 658 17.39 -12.97 25.70
C ALA A 658 15.91 -12.61 25.88
N LEU A 659 15.20 -12.30 24.79
CA LEU A 659 13.81 -11.82 24.83
C LEU A 659 12.77 -12.96 24.76
N GLY A 660 13.13 -14.15 24.25
CA GLY A 660 12.21 -15.27 24.16
C GLY A 660 10.93 -14.94 23.38
N GLU A 661 9.77 -15.05 24.04
CA GLU A 661 8.46 -14.74 23.42
C GLU A 661 8.23 -13.23 23.19
N ASP A 662 8.95 -12.35 23.89
CA ASP A 662 8.90 -10.90 23.69
C ASP A 662 9.73 -10.41 22.51
N PHE A 663 10.43 -11.31 21.82
CA PHE A 663 11.21 -10.97 20.64
C PHE A 663 10.30 -10.57 19.47
N LEU A 664 10.50 -9.36 18.97
CA LEU A 664 9.87 -8.85 17.76
C LEU A 664 10.90 -8.78 16.64
N PRO A 665 10.65 -9.38 15.48
CA PRO A 665 11.54 -9.24 14.33
C PRO A 665 11.50 -7.77 13.85
N PRO A 666 12.67 -7.09 13.78
CA PRO A 666 12.71 -5.71 13.30
C PRO A 666 12.53 -5.67 11.78
N ARG A 667 11.79 -4.69 11.28
CA ARG A 667 11.78 -4.35 9.85
C ARG A 667 13.09 -3.66 9.50
N ARG A 668 13.87 -4.24 8.58
CA ARG A 668 15.20 -3.72 8.21
C ARG A 668 15.37 -3.69 6.70
N ALA A 669 14.99 -2.57 6.09
CA ALA A 669 15.16 -2.38 4.64
C ALA A 669 16.63 -2.15 4.23
N GLN A 670 17.50 -1.72 5.17
CA GLN A 670 18.90 -1.34 4.89
C GLN A 670 19.92 -2.47 5.17
N LEU A 671 19.47 -3.74 5.30
CA LEU A 671 20.35 -4.89 5.60
C LEU A 671 21.49 -5.07 4.59
N GLU A 672 21.32 -4.66 3.35
CA GLU A 672 22.36 -4.73 2.32
C GLU A 672 23.64 -3.98 2.75
N GLY A 673 23.49 -2.79 3.41
CA GLY A 673 24.61 -2.01 3.92
C GLY A 673 25.34 -2.66 5.10
N ILE A 674 24.76 -3.65 5.75
CA ILE A 674 25.38 -4.44 6.83
C ILE A 674 25.95 -5.74 6.28
N VAL A 675 25.14 -6.47 5.52
CA VAL A 675 25.45 -7.83 5.06
C VAL A 675 26.56 -7.81 4.00
N TRP A 676 26.55 -6.83 3.06
CA TRP A 676 27.52 -6.79 1.99
C TRP A 676 28.96 -6.65 2.48
N PRO A 677 29.35 -5.72 3.37
CA PRO A 677 30.69 -5.66 3.94
C PRO A 677 31.05 -6.93 4.75
N MET A 678 30.09 -7.60 5.40
CA MET A 678 30.36 -8.89 6.07
C MET A 678 30.73 -9.97 5.06
N LEU A 679 30.07 -10.06 3.90
CA LEU A 679 30.39 -11.02 2.84
C LEU A 679 31.71 -10.72 2.14
N GLN A 680 32.12 -9.45 2.05
CA GLN A 680 33.40 -9.04 1.49
C GLN A 680 34.57 -9.32 2.44
N GLN A 681 34.44 -8.95 3.72
CA GLN A 681 35.52 -9.04 4.71
C GLN A 681 35.56 -10.40 5.43
N ARG A 682 34.45 -11.15 5.45
CA ARG A 682 34.30 -12.47 6.08
C ARG A 682 34.84 -12.54 7.52
N PRO A 683 34.45 -11.61 8.41
CA PRO A 683 34.97 -11.55 9.77
C PRO A 683 34.54 -12.80 10.57
N ALA A 684 35.50 -13.47 11.20
CA ALA A 684 35.25 -14.71 11.95
C ALA A 684 34.33 -14.49 13.18
N ASN A 685 34.40 -13.31 13.79
CA ASN A 685 33.60 -12.93 14.96
C ASN A 685 32.12 -12.64 14.65
N LEU A 686 31.78 -12.30 13.41
CA LEU A 686 30.40 -12.06 12.96
C LEU A 686 29.82 -13.24 12.18
N LEU A 687 30.53 -14.35 12.08
CA LEU A 687 30.00 -15.57 11.49
C LEU A 687 28.86 -16.11 12.36
N PRO A 688 27.69 -16.45 11.80
CA PRO A 688 26.60 -17.08 12.55
C PRO A 688 27.07 -18.34 13.30
N PRO A 689 26.66 -18.55 14.57
CA PRO A 689 27.22 -19.60 15.42
C PRO A 689 26.99 -21.03 14.94
N ASN A 690 25.99 -21.25 14.10
CA ASN A 690 25.60 -22.57 13.57
C ASN A 690 26.35 -23.00 12.31
N VAL A 691 27.27 -22.16 11.79
CA VAL A 691 28.08 -22.48 10.60
C VAL A 691 29.57 -22.35 10.92
N THR A 692 30.42 -23.14 10.22
CA THR A 692 31.85 -23.20 10.49
C THR A 692 32.69 -22.22 9.67
N SER A 693 32.15 -21.74 8.54
CA SER A 693 32.82 -20.74 7.69
C SER A 693 31.82 -19.95 6.82
N TRP A 694 32.26 -18.83 6.28
CA TRP A 694 31.49 -18.04 5.32
C TRP A 694 31.23 -18.79 4.02
N GLU A 695 32.19 -19.63 3.58
CA GLU A 695 32.03 -20.49 2.42
C GLU A 695 30.90 -21.51 2.63
N GLN A 696 30.83 -22.11 3.83
CA GLN A 696 29.73 -23.00 4.18
C GLN A 696 28.39 -22.24 4.16
N LEU A 697 28.28 -21.07 4.79
CA LEU A 697 27.07 -20.27 4.81
C LEU A 697 26.56 -19.99 3.39
N LEU A 698 27.44 -19.55 2.50
CA LEU A 698 27.10 -19.24 1.12
C LEU A 698 26.68 -20.49 0.33
N ALA A 699 27.39 -21.64 0.54
CA ALA A 699 27.03 -22.89 -0.10
C ALA A 699 25.67 -23.41 0.40
N ASP A 700 25.40 -23.29 1.70
CA ASP A 700 24.11 -23.67 2.28
C ASP A 700 22.98 -22.77 1.74
N ALA A 701 23.17 -21.46 1.71
CA ALA A 701 22.20 -20.53 1.13
C ALA A 701 21.90 -20.82 -0.36
N ALA A 702 22.91 -21.23 -1.12
CA ALA A 702 22.73 -21.65 -2.51
C ALA A 702 21.93 -22.96 -2.62
N ARG A 703 22.20 -23.95 -1.73
CA ARG A 703 21.40 -25.19 -1.66
C ARG A 703 19.96 -24.93 -1.25
N ASP A 704 19.73 -24.06 -0.27
CA ASP A 704 18.39 -23.70 0.20
C ASP A 704 17.58 -23.01 -0.92
N ALA A 705 18.21 -22.10 -1.68
CA ALA A 705 17.59 -21.51 -2.85
C ALA A 705 17.22 -22.56 -3.92
N GLN A 706 18.06 -23.58 -4.12
CA GLN A 706 17.78 -24.67 -5.04
C GLN A 706 16.67 -25.59 -4.51
N MET A 707 16.65 -25.90 -3.20
CA MET A 707 15.61 -26.74 -2.60
C MET A 707 14.23 -26.08 -2.65
N ASP A 708 14.13 -24.75 -2.46
CA ASP A 708 12.87 -24.01 -2.63
C ASP A 708 12.33 -24.14 -4.07
N LEU A 709 13.24 -24.12 -5.06
CA LEU A 709 12.87 -24.36 -6.44
C LEU A 709 12.45 -25.82 -6.70
N ALA A 710 13.20 -26.78 -6.17
CA ALA A 710 12.94 -28.21 -6.35
C ALA A 710 11.63 -28.67 -5.68
N ALA A 711 11.27 -28.10 -4.53
CA ALA A 711 10.01 -28.37 -3.85
C ALA A 711 8.77 -28.09 -4.73
N GLN A 712 8.93 -27.31 -5.79
CA GLN A 712 7.88 -27.01 -6.75
C GLN A 712 7.87 -27.98 -7.97
N GLY A 713 8.73 -29.01 -7.99
CA GLY A 713 8.70 -30.12 -8.96
C GLY A 713 9.35 -29.86 -10.32
N GLU A 714 10.14 -28.80 -10.47
CA GLU A 714 10.82 -28.44 -11.73
C GLU A 714 12.32 -28.32 -11.54
N GLN A 715 13.08 -28.53 -12.62
CA GLN A 715 14.53 -28.32 -12.60
C GLN A 715 14.85 -26.81 -12.48
N PRO A 716 15.95 -26.43 -11.81
CA PRO A 716 16.29 -25.00 -11.60
C PRO A 716 16.35 -24.18 -12.90
N ALA A 717 16.89 -24.76 -13.98
CA ALA A 717 17.01 -24.08 -15.27
C ALA A 717 15.66 -23.85 -15.98
N GLU A 718 14.62 -24.61 -15.65
CA GLU A 718 13.29 -24.52 -16.23
C GLU A 718 12.39 -23.54 -15.45
N ARG A 719 12.75 -23.25 -14.19
CA ARG A 719 12.02 -22.35 -13.32
C ARG A 719 12.35 -20.89 -13.63
N THR A 720 11.53 -20.28 -14.47
CA THR A 720 11.70 -18.87 -14.83
C THR A 720 11.18 -17.91 -13.75
N TRP A 721 11.62 -16.67 -13.83
CA TRP A 721 11.11 -15.60 -12.98
C TRP A 721 9.60 -15.41 -13.16
N GLY A 722 9.11 -15.39 -14.41
CA GLY A 722 7.68 -15.23 -14.71
C GLY A 722 6.81 -16.34 -14.11
N ALA A 723 7.30 -17.57 -14.00
CA ALA A 723 6.55 -18.64 -13.34
C ALA A 723 6.29 -18.38 -11.84
N ARG A 724 7.20 -17.66 -11.15
CA ARG A 724 7.02 -17.18 -9.78
C ARG A 724 6.23 -15.87 -9.74
N ASN A 725 6.56 -14.94 -10.63
CA ASN A 725 6.02 -13.58 -10.67
C ASN A 725 4.79 -13.51 -11.59
N THR A 726 3.76 -14.30 -11.28
CA THR A 726 2.51 -14.38 -12.02
C THR A 726 1.43 -13.57 -11.32
N ALA A 727 0.69 -12.74 -12.07
CA ALA A 727 -0.35 -11.86 -11.54
C ALA A 727 -1.44 -12.62 -10.78
N ALA A 728 -1.78 -12.10 -9.59
CA ALA A 728 -2.84 -12.61 -8.71
C ALA A 728 -3.74 -11.46 -8.24
N ILE A 729 -4.05 -10.55 -9.16
CA ILE A 729 -4.79 -9.30 -8.93
C ILE A 729 -6.29 -9.60 -8.95
N CYS A 730 -6.89 -9.66 -7.77
CA CYS A 730 -8.26 -10.11 -7.60
C CYS A 730 -9.13 -9.09 -6.84
N HIS A 731 -10.44 -9.23 -7.00
CA HIS A 731 -11.41 -8.50 -6.18
C HIS A 731 -11.24 -8.88 -4.68
N PRO A 732 -11.32 -7.94 -3.73
CA PRO A 732 -11.12 -8.23 -2.30
C PRO A 732 -11.95 -9.41 -1.76
N ILE A 733 -13.18 -9.57 -2.21
CA ILE A 733 -14.07 -10.66 -1.79
C ILE A 733 -13.65 -12.04 -2.34
N ALA A 734 -12.80 -12.09 -3.36
CA ALA A 734 -12.41 -13.36 -4.00
C ALA A 734 -11.70 -14.32 -3.03
N ARG A 735 -11.05 -13.81 -1.97
CA ARG A 735 -10.40 -14.63 -0.94
C ARG A 735 -11.39 -15.50 -0.16
N ALA A 736 -12.64 -15.05 -0.05
CA ALA A 736 -13.70 -15.77 0.67
C ALA A 736 -14.48 -16.76 -0.21
N LEU A 737 -14.14 -16.89 -1.51
CA LEU A 737 -14.88 -17.70 -2.47
C LEU A 737 -14.12 -18.98 -2.85
N PRO A 738 -14.84 -20.05 -3.27
CA PRO A 738 -14.24 -21.26 -3.82
C PRO A 738 -13.38 -20.95 -5.07
N ALA A 739 -12.35 -21.77 -5.32
CA ALA A 739 -11.36 -21.54 -6.38
C ALA A 739 -11.99 -21.31 -7.77
N LEU A 740 -13.08 -22.03 -8.11
CA LEU A 740 -13.76 -21.87 -9.38
C LEU A 740 -14.38 -20.47 -9.55
N ALA A 741 -14.90 -19.88 -8.47
CA ALA A 741 -15.50 -18.54 -8.49
C ALA A 741 -14.43 -17.43 -8.50
N LYS A 742 -13.23 -17.68 -7.93
CA LYS A 742 -12.11 -16.74 -7.96
C LYS A 742 -11.70 -16.35 -9.36
N HIS A 743 -11.72 -17.30 -10.30
CA HIS A 743 -11.33 -17.06 -11.70
C HIS A 743 -12.09 -15.90 -12.35
N TRP A 744 -13.37 -15.70 -12.01
CA TRP A 744 -14.21 -14.62 -12.55
C TRP A 744 -13.97 -13.25 -11.88
N LEU A 745 -13.25 -13.24 -10.78
CA LEU A 745 -13.00 -12.04 -9.96
C LEU A 745 -11.51 -11.67 -9.89
N CYS A 746 -10.69 -12.25 -10.74
CA CYS A 746 -9.27 -11.95 -10.85
C CYS A 746 -8.92 -11.52 -12.28
N MET A 747 -7.85 -10.74 -12.41
CA MET A 747 -7.23 -10.48 -13.70
C MET A 747 -6.57 -11.75 -14.25
N PRO A 748 -6.25 -11.80 -15.55
CA PRO A 748 -5.49 -12.91 -16.13
C PRO A 748 -4.20 -13.18 -15.35
N PRO A 749 -3.76 -14.44 -15.23
CA PRO A 749 -2.52 -14.81 -14.54
C PRO A 749 -1.29 -14.55 -15.42
N ASP A 750 -1.08 -13.30 -15.82
CA ASP A 750 0.02 -12.89 -16.66
C ASP A 750 1.35 -13.01 -15.92
N GLN A 751 2.38 -13.48 -16.59
CA GLN A 751 3.74 -13.45 -16.09
C GLN A 751 4.29 -12.02 -16.15
N LEU A 752 4.84 -11.54 -15.03
CA LEU A 752 5.26 -10.16 -14.87
C LEU A 752 6.79 -10.03 -14.84
N PRO A 753 7.38 -9.16 -15.67
CA PRO A 753 8.77 -8.74 -15.50
C PRO A 753 8.91 -7.74 -14.37
N GLY A 754 10.15 -7.48 -13.92
CA GLY A 754 10.43 -6.54 -12.83
C GLY A 754 10.33 -7.17 -11.44
N ASP A 755 10.82 -6.45 -10.41
CA ASP A 755 10.81 -6.84 -8.99
C ASP A 755 10.92 -5.59 -8.11
N ARG A 756 11.03 -5.73 -6.77
CA ARG A 756 11.02 -4.63 -5.80
C ARG A 756 12.26 -3.71 -5.82
N ASP A 757 13.44 -4.23 -6.16
CA ASP A 757 14.72 -3.51 -6.02
C ASP A 757 15.21 -2.89 -7.36
N MET A 758 14.30 -2.60 -8.28
CA MET A 758 14.51 -1.94 -9.57
C MET A 758 13.34 -1.00 -9.90
N PRO A 759 13.46 -0.04 -10.84
CA PRO A 759 12.38 0.90 -11.15
C PRO A 759 11.05 0.23 -11.53
N ARG A 760 11.08 -0.85 -12.32
CA ARG A 760 9.88 -1.61 -12.69
C ARG A 760 9.41 -2.50 -11.55
N VAL A 761 8.62 -1.96 -10.63
CA VAL A 761 8.03 -2.77 -9.55
C VAL A 761 6.73 -3.39 -10.02
N GLN A 762 6.77 -4.68 -10.32
CA GLN A 762 5.62 -5.50 -10.69
C GLN A 762 5.72 -6.86 -9.99
N GLY A 763 4.73 -7.19 -9.16
CA GLY A 763 4.63 -8.45 -8.44
C GLY A 763 3.22 -9.03 -8.52
N PRO A 764 3.00 -10.27 -8.01
CA PRO A 764 1.73 -10.99 -8.16
C PRO A 764 0.50 -10.20 -7.68
N ALA A 765 0.61 -9.53 -6.52
CA ALA A 765 -0.47 -8.73 -5.93
C ALA A 765 0.06 -7.45 -5.29
N PHE A 766 1.25 -7.00 -5.72
CA PHE A 766 1.90 -5.78 -5.25
C PHE A 766 2.73 -5.17 -6.39
N GLY A 767 2.81 -3.83 -6.47
CA GLY A 767 3.61 -3.12 -7.46
C GLY A 767 2.97 -1.81 -7.89
N ALA A 768 3.39 -1.27 -9.05
CA ALA A 768 2.87 -0.02 -9.59
C ALA A 768 1.35 -0.07 -9.74
N SER A 769 0.63 0.51 -8.78
CA SER A 769 -0.84 0.59 -8.78
C SER A 769 -1.36 1.59 -9.83
N GLU A 770 -0.52 2.51 -10.22
CA GLU A 770 -0.64 3.38 -11.38
C GLU A 770 0.77 3.69 -11.91
N ARG A 771 0.88 4.22 -13.13
CA ARG A 771 2.02 4.94 -13.66
C ARG A 771 1.51 6.19 -14.34
N MET A 772 2.13 7.31 -14.08
CA MET A 772 1.83 8.59 -14.69
C MET A 772 3.11 9.24 -15.19
N VAL A 773 3.09 9.74 -16.42
CA VAL A 773 4.12 10.66 -16.94
C VAL A 773 3.39 11.84 -17.57
N VAL A 774 3.60 13.04 -17.04
CA VAL A 774 2.85 14.22 -17.50
C VAL A 774 3.69 15.49 -17.45
N SER A 775 3.42 16.40 -18.39
CA SER A 775 3.95 17.75 -18.43
C SER A 775 2.80 18.77 -18.37
N PRO A 776 2.82 19.72 -17.42
CA PRO A 776 1.78 20.74 -17.32
C PRO A 776 1.65 21.58 -18.59
N GLY A 777 0.44 21.69 -19.12
CA GLY A 777 0.13 22.36 -20.40
C GLY A 777 0.32 21.48 -21.65
N HIS A 778 0.86 20.27 -21.48
CA HIS A 778 1.10 19.28 -22.55
C HIS A 778 0.49 17.91 -22.22
N GLU A 779 -0.59 17.86 -21.44
CA GLU A 779 -1.24 16.64 -20.97
C GLU A 779 -1.67 15.67 -22.09
N ARG A 780 -1.76 16.16 -23.32
CA ARG A 780 -2.07 15.33 -24.52
C ARG A 780 -0.96 14.33 -24.85
N ASP A 781 0.28 14.68 -24.50
CA ASP A 781 1.46 13.83 -24.68
C ASP A 781 1.67 12.89 -23.49
N GLY A 782 0.94 13.15 -22.40
CA GLY A 782 1.05 12.40 -21.15
C GLY A 782 0.65 10.92 -21.30
N ILE A 783 1.26 10.09 -20.44
CA ILE A 783 1.10 8.63 -20.47
C ILE A 783 0.60 8.17 -19.10
N VAL A 784 -0.24 7.13 -19.11
CA VAL A 784 -0.77 6.56 -17.86
C VAL A 784 -0.98 5.06 -17.99
N HIS A 785 -0.78 4.33 -16.87
CA HIS A 785 -1.23 2.95 -16.69
C HIS A 785 -2.04 2.82 -15.39
N MET A 786 -3.00 1.91 -15.37
CA MET A 786 -3.76 1.55 -14.17
C MET A 786 -4.27 0.10 -14.31
N PRO A 787 -3.69 -0.88 -13.58
CA PRO A 787 -4.19 -2.26 -13.62
C PRO A 787 -5.52 -2.42 -12.87
N GLY A 788 -6.27 -3.49 -13.12
CA GLY A 788 -7.48 -3.85 -12.38
C GLY A 788 -8.75 -3.07 -12.74
N GLY A 789 -8.64 -2.01 -13.53
CA GLY A 789 -9.77 -1.27 -14.11
C GLY A 789 -10.47 -0.27 -13.22
N GLN A 790 -11.43 0.47 -13.81
CA GLN A 790 -12.20 1.55 -13.19
C GLN A 790 -13.36 1.02 -12.33
N SER A 791 -14.01 -0.06 -12.71
CA SER A 791 -15.24 -0.56 -12.08
C SER A 791 -15.00 -1.75 -11.15
N GLY A 792 -15.64 -1.75 -9.97
CA GLY A 792 -15.70 -2.87 -9.04
C GLY A 792 -16.73 -3.95 -9.43
N HIS A 793 -17.36 -3.82 -10.59
CA HIS A 793 -18.40 -4.74 -11.01
C HIS A 793 -17.91 -5.65 -12.15
N PRO A 794 -17.85 -7.01 -11.97
CA PRO A 794 -17.27 -7.92 -12.95
C PRO A 794 -18.04 -7.99 -14.29
N LEU A 795 -19.29 -7.53 -14.33
CA LEU A 795 -20.07 -7.40 -15.58
C LEU A 795 -19.95 -6.01 -16.23
N SER A 796 -19.19 -5.09 -15.65
CA SER A 796 -18.94 -3.77 -16.24
C SER A 796 -17.99 -3.87 -17.43
N PRO A 797 -18.19 -3.09 -18.51
CA PRO A 797 -17.22 -3.00 -19.59
C PRO A 797 -15.86 -2.42 -19.14
N PHE A 798 -15.80 -1.83 -17.95
CA PHE A 798 -14.61 -1.19 -17.38
C PHE A 798 -13.88 -2.07 -16.36
N TRP A 799 -14.35 -3.30 -16.14
CA TRP A 799 -13.65 -4.29 -15.32
C TRP A 799 -12.35 -4.70 -16.00
N GLY A 800 -11.22 -4.51 -15.29
CA GLY A 800 -9.90 -4.84 -15.82
C GLY A 800 -9.39 -3.94 -16.94
N ALA A 801 -10.10 -2.87 -17.31
CA ALA A 801 -9.67 -1.94 -18.35
C ALA A 801 -8.27 -1.38 -18.07
N GLY A 802 -7.35 -1.44 -19.05
CA GLY A 802 -5.95 -0.98 -18.92
C GLY A 802 -5.00 -1.99 -18.28
N HIS A 803 -5.48 -3.17 -17.82
CA HIS A 803 -4.62 -4.18 -17.20
C HIS A 803 -3.54 -4.70 -18.15
N ASP A 804 -3.92 -5.07 -19.38
CA ASP A 804 -3.00 -5.61 -20.38
C ASP A 804 -1.93 -4.59 -20.84
N ASP A 805 -2.29 -3.30 -20.94
CA ASP A 805 -1.34 -2.23 -21.24
C ASP A 805 -0.34 -2.02 -20.09
N TRP A 806 -0.79 -2.14 -18.83
CA TRP A 806 0.08 -2.10 -17.65
C TRP A 806 1.06 -3.28 -17.62
N VAL A 807 0.60 -4.50 -17.90
CA VAL A 807 1.45 -5.71 -17.95
C VAL A 807 2.59 -5.52 -18.94
N HIS A 808 2.26 -5.04 -20.15
CA HIS A 808 3.20 -4.93 -21.27
C HIS A 808 3.89 -3.57 -21.38
N GLY A 809 3.55 -2.60 -20.53
CA GLY A 809 4.13 -1.25 -20.56
C GLY A 809 3.77 -0.45 -21.82
N ARG A 810 2.64 -0.74 -22.47
CA ARG A 810 2.20 0.00 -23.67
C ARG A 810 1.65 1.37 -23.27
N PRO A 811 2.20 2.48 -23.81
CA PRO A 811 1.77 3.82 -23.43
C PRO A 811 0.29 4.05 -23.80
N THR A 812 -0.51 4.48 -22.82
CA THR A 812 -1.90 4.89 -22.97
C THR A 812 -2.07 6.37 -22.63
N PRO A 813 -3.04 7.08 -23.22
CA PRO A 813 -3.20 8.52 -23.02
C PRO A 813 -3.52 8.89 -21.56
N PHE A 814 -2.87 9.93 -21.05
CA PHE A 814 -3.19 10.51 -19.75
C PHE A 814 -4.57 11.18 -19.71
N LEU A 815 -4.92 11.95 -20.76
CA LEU A 815 -6.26 12.53 -20.90
C LEU A 815 -7.28 11.45 -21.29
N PRO A 816 -8.55 11.58 -20.85
CA PRO A 816 -9.64 10.77 -21.37
C PRO A 816 -9.71 10.83 -22.90
N THR A 817 -9.99 9.69 -23.52
CA THR A 817 -10.12 9.57 -24.98
C THR A 817 -11.53 9.98 -25.45
N ALA A 818 -11.91 9.61 -26.69
CA ALA A 818 -13.23 9.95 -27.23
C ALA A 818 -14.37 9.43 -26.34
N THR A 819 -15.34 10.29 -26.06
CA THR A 819 -16.52 9.96 -25.26
C THR A 819 -17.31 8.81 -25.90
N ARG A 820 -17.61 7.77 -25.13
CA ARG A 820 -18.42 6.63 -25.51
C ARG A 820 -19.79 6.60 -24.84
N TYR A 821 -19.86 7.09 -23.61
CA TYR A 821 -21.11 7.14 -22.83
C TYR A 821 -21.32 8.53 -22.29
N THR A 822 -22.59 8.98 -22.22
CA THR A 822 -22.97 10.31 -21.73
C THR A 822 -24.14 10.16 -20.76
N LEU A 823 -23.93 10.53 -19.50
CA LEU A 823 -24.96 10.63 -18.48
C LEU A 823 -25.13 12.08 -18.07
N GLU A 824 -26.33 12.61 -18.26
CA GLU A 824 -26.70 13.95 -17.78
C GLU A 824 -27.35 13.85 -16.39
N LEU A 825 -26.71 14.48 -15.41
CA LEU A 825 -27.28 14.66 -14.08
C LEU A 825 -28.02 16.01 -14.06
N ARG A 826 -29.31 15.99 -13.78
CA ARG A 826 -30.15 17.19 -13.79
C ARG A 826 -30.62 17.54 -12.39
N PRO A 827 -30.77 18.85 -12.05
CA PRO A 827 -31.44 19.25 -10.82
C PRO A 827 -32.83 18.62 -10.72
N GLU A 828 -33.19 18.19 -9.48
CA GLU A 828 -34.53 17.66 -9.18
C GLU A 828 -35.56 18.80 -9.04
#